data_c403f0234acf77b9834e8036b20ddb37
#
_entry.id   c403f0234acf77b9834e8036b20ddb37
#
_cell.length_a   1.000
_cell.length_b   1.000
_cell.length_c   1.000
_cell.angle_alpha   90.00
_cell.angle_beta   90.00
_cell.angle_gamma   90.00
#
_symmetry.space_group_name_H-M   'P 1'
#
loop_
_entity.id
_entity.type
_entity.pdbx_description
1 polymer ?
#
loop_
_entity_poly.entity_id
_entity_poly.type
_entity_poly.pdbx_seq_one_letter_code
_entity_poly.pdbx_strand_id
1 'polypeptide(L)'
;MNSASRLIVPRLLAALGVLLVAGCGKKEAATAAAPVAPAAPKARVPNTTAQAYYQAHPAFFLFKTPADVPADLKWEDGSDLPTFADPAAKRGGTQYSAIESWPPTLRIVGPDSNNSFRQYLLDDNGIELLKRHPNAPGYTPGLAKTWAVAADRQTVYFKIDPDAHWSDGVPVEADDFMFMFYFYQSPHIQAPWYNNWFTEEYTSITKFDAHTIAIRLRGPKPDPLERAGLQAVPAHFYQEFGADFPQRYQWRVEPTTGPYTLYAKDVEEGRSITLTRLKNWWANDKKFFAHRYNPDRIVFQLVRDRDKAFEMFKLGELDAFNLLVPPRFWYDQMKIPEVDKGYIQKNVFFTFQPRAPMGLFLNSKKPLLDNHDIREGIAYASNWDKVIQVAQRGDARRLHPWADSHPPFEHPTLRALPYDGEKALAAFARAGFTKRGPDGILVNEAGKRLSLTLTFSSTALVDVPPILKEEAAKAGLELIIEQLDPTAAYQKSMQKNFEITLSGWGGGAEFAPRFWEFFHGVNSVKPQTNNLTNTDIPELNQLIEQYDRSQDKDEMIRLSHRMIELVHGDAAFVPGFTQPFIRWGNWRWMKFPASLNVREAEYSGQYGLHWIDEDTRKETLQARRDGRSFERVERVDTKWKTD
;
A
#
# COMPACT_ATOMS: atom_id res chain seq x y z
N MET A 1 -44.70 20.29 -42.35
CA MET A 1 -44.28 21.51 -43.07
C MET A 1 -42.77 21.58 -42.85
N ASN A 2 -42.05 21.07 -43.81
CA ASN A 2 -41.01 21.68 -44.67
C ASN A 2 -39.86 22.35 -43.89
N SER A 3 -38.61 22.10 -44.11
CA SER A 3 -37.92 21.69 -45.37
C SER A 3 -36.49 21.17 -45.06
N ALA A 4 -36.06 20.26 -45.90
CA ALA A 4 -34.68 19.71 -46.01
C ALA A 4 -33.75 20.74 -46.70
N SER A 5 -32.47 20.70 -46.36
CA SER A 5 -31.41 21.16 -47.26
C SER A 5 -30.23 20.20 -47.19
N ARG A 6 -30.06 19.51 -48.30
CA ARG A 6 -28.87 18.70 -48.65
C ARG A 6 -27.74 19.66 -49.15
N LEU A 7 -26.54 19.41 -48.74
CA LEU A 7 -25.35 19.93 -49.42
C LEU A 7 -24.41 18.80 -49.79
N ILE A 8 -23.99 18.88 -51.05
CA ILE A 8 -23.31 17.89 -51.87
C ILE A 8 -21.77 17.97 -51.61
N VAL A 9 -21.12 16.81 -51.53
CA VAL A 9 -19.66 16.65 -51.54
C VAL A 9 -19.18 16.37 -52.96
N PRO A 10 -18.17 17.00 -53.51
CA PRO A 10 -17.49 16.51 -54.71
C PRO A 10 -16.29 15.62 -54.37
N ARG A 11 -16.28 14.45 -55.01
CA ARG A 11 -15.14 13.54 -55.08
C ARG A 11 -14.09 14.10 -56.02
N LEU A 12 -12.82 14.10 -55.56
CA LEU A 12 -11.65 14.22 -56.47
C LEU A 12 -10.89 12.90 -56.43
N LEU A 13 -10.84 12.25 -57.60
CA LEU A 13 -9.90 11.17 -57.92
C LEU A 13 -8.53 11.81 -58.24
N ALA A 14 -7.45 11.26 -57.68
CA ALA A 14 -6.11 11.47 -58.20
C ALA A 14 -5.39 10.12 -58.32
N ALA A 15 -4.77 9.93 -59.44
CA ALA A 15 -4.26 8.67 -60.01
C ALA A 15 -2.93 8.23 -59.36
N LEU A 16 -2.75 6.88 -59.34
CA LEU A 16 -1.50 6.19 -59.02
C LEU A 16 -0.41 6.51 -60.07
N GLY A 17 0.77 6.89 -59.57
CA GLY A 17 2.02 6.78 -60.26
C GLY A 17 2.98 5.87 -59.51
N VAL A 18 3.18 4.64 -60.05
CA VAL A 18 4.17 3.68 -59.53
C VAL A 18 5.53 4.06 -60.12
N LEU A 19 6.49 4.40 -59.28
CA LEU A 19 7.91 4.49 -59.64
C LEU A 19 8.66 3.41 -58.82
N LEU A 20 9.05 2.35 -59.51
CA LEU A 20 10.02 1.37 -59.06
C LEU A 20 11.44 2.01 -59.14
N VAL A 21 12.07 2.22 -58.02
CA VAL A 21 13.52 2.44 -57.94
C VAL A 21 14.14 1.31 -57.13
N ALA A 22 14.85 0.47 -57.82
CA ALA A 22 15.74 -0.52 -57.24
C ALA A 22 16.98 0.19 -56.68
N GLY A 23 17.13 0.24 -55.35
CA GLY A 23 18.32 0.74 -54.70
C GLY A 23 18.92 -0.33 -53.81
N CYS A 24 20.05 -0.92 -54.19
CA CYS A 24 20.93 -1.68 -53.33
C CYS A 24 21.47 -0.79 -52.21
N GLY A 25 20.90 -0.87 -51.01
CA GLY A 25 21.40 -0.19 -49.80
C GLY A 25 22.23 -1.17 -48.97
N LYS A 26 23.50 -0.86 -48.80
CA LYS A 26 24.42 -1.50 -47.85
C LYS A 26 23.81 -1.48 -46.44
N LYS A 27 23.82 -2.64 -45.74
CA LYS A 27 23.62 -2.65 -44.29
C LYS A 27 24.70 -1.83 -43.60
N GLU A 28 24.37 -0.65 -43.14
CA GLU A 28 25.17 0.04 -42.14
C GLU A 28 25.00 -0.70 -40.79
N ALA A 29 26.13 -1.11 -40.22
CA ALA A 29 26.20 -1.62 -38.87
C ALA A 29 25.74 -0.54 -37.89
N ALA A 30 24.77 -0.85 -37.04
CA ALA A 30 24.34 0.04 -35.97
C ALA A 30 25.54 0.28 -35.04
N THR A 31 26.14 1.45 -35.15
CA THR A 31 27.10 1.96 -34.17
C THR A 31 26.40 2.08 -32.83
N ALA A 32 26.92 1.37 -31.83
CA ALA A 32 26.49 1.51 -30.45
C ALA A 32 26.55 3.00 -30.05
N ALA A 33 25.42 3.56 -29.66
CA ALA A 33 25.37 4.93 -29.19
C ALA A 33 26.30 5.06 -27.99
N ALA A 34 27.21 6.04 -28.07
CA ALA A 34 28.09 6.38 -26.96
C ALA A 34 27.25 6.68 -25.69
N PRO A 35 27.76 6.35 -24.51
CA PRO A 35 27.06 6.67 -23.28
C PRO A 35 26.80 8.17 -23.20
N VAL A 36 25.52 8.55 -23.10
CA VAL A 36 25.12 9.93 -22.88
C VAL A 36 25.68 10.35 -21.52
N ALA A 37 26.56 11.34 -21.51
CA ALA A 37 27.07 11.92 -20.28
C ALA A 37 25.90 12.35 -19.38
N PRO A 38 25.97 12.18 -18.06
CA PRO A 38 24.94 12.64 -17.16
C PRO A 38 24.70 14.13 -17.37
N ALA A 39 23.44 14.53 -17.53
CA ALA A 39 23.07 15.93 -17.62
C ALA A 39 23.58 16.65 -16.36
N ALA A 40 24.12 17.86 -16.51
CA ALA A 40 24.57 18.66 -15.37
C ALA A 40 23.39 18.81 -14.36
N PRO A 41 23.66 18.73 -13.05
CA PRO A 41 22.63 18.86 -12.03
C PRO A 41 21.88 20.18 -12.22
N LYS A 42 20.55 20.15 -12.15
CA LYS A 42 19.75 21.38 -12.20
C LYS A 42 19.98 22.20 -10.93
N ALA A 43 20.07 23.51 -11.10
CA ALA A 43 20.19 24.41 -9.97
C ALA A 43 18.95 24.33 -9.08
N ARG A 44 19.18 24.22 -7.77
CA ARG A 44 18.12 24.23 -6.77
C ARG A 44 17.53 25.64 -6.62
N VAL A 45 16.21 25.73 -6.60
CA VAL A 45 15.50 26.97 -6.30
C VAL A 45 15.05 26.95 -4.85
N PRO A 46 15.52 27.88 -3.99
CA PRO A 46 15.10 27.92 -2.58
C PRO A 46 13.59 28.19 -2.44
N ASN A 47 12.94 27.51 -1.50
CA ASN A 47 11.55 27.80 -1.15
C ASN A 47 11.52 28.90 -0.06
N THR A 48 11.24 30.14 -0.48
CA THR A 48 11.29 31.31 0.41
C THR A 48 10.22 31.29 1.49
N THR A 49 9.04 30.74 1.22
CA THR A 49 7.95 30.58 2.18
C THR A 49 8.36 29.62 3.30
N ALA A 50 8.97 28.50 2.94
CA ALA A 50 9.48 27.54 3.92
C ALA A 50 10.60 28.14 4.77
N GLN A 51 11.52 28.91 4.15
CA GLN A 51 12.60 29.59 4.89
C GLN A 51 12.05 30.58 5.95
N ALA A 52 11.03 31.36 5.61
CA ALA A 52 10.36 32.25 6.57
C ALA A 52 9.71 31.45 7.72
N TYR A 53 9.13 30.30 7.42
CA TYR A 53 8.57 29.42 8.44
C TYR A 53 9.65 28.87 9.38
N TYR A 54 10.82 28.46 8.85
CA TYR A 54 11.93 27.97 9.69
C TYR A 54 12.41 29.02 10.66
N GLN A 55 12.53 30.27 10.20
CA GLN A 55 12.92 31.40 11.04
C GLN A 55 11.90 31.69 12.16
N ALA A 56 10.62 31.47 11.89
CA ALA A 56 9.54 31.64 12.87
C ALA A 56 9.46 30.46 13.88
N HIS A 57 10.10 29.31 13.58
CA HIS A 57 10.10 28.11 14.43
C HIS A 57 11.52 27.64 14.79
N PRO A 58 12.38 28.51 15.37
CA PRO A 58 13.79 28.21 15.58
C PRO A 58 14.05 27.11 16.62
N ALA A 59 13.06 26.75 17.43
CA ALA A 59 13.17 25.62 18.36
C ALA A 59 13.07 24.25 17.64
N PHE A 60 12.41 24.21 16.49
CA PHE A 60 12.24 22.98 15.72
C PHE A 60 13.22 22.88 14.56
N PHE A 61 13.44 23.97 13.81
CA PHE A 61 14.33 24.02 12.65
C PHE A 61 15.70 24.59 13.05
N LEU A 62 16.67 23.71 13.25
CA LEU A 62 17.98 24.07 13.76
C LEU A 62 19.02 24.12 12.62
N PHE A 63 19.86 25.15 12.65
CA PHE A 63 20.97 25.32 11.72
C PHE A 63 22.27 25.33 12.51
N LYS A 64 23.15 24.39 12.20
CA LYS A 64 24.46 24.22 12.84
C LYS A 64 25.53 24.02 11.76
N THR A 65 26.76 23.80 12.18
CA THR A 65 27.89 23.53 11.29
C THR A 65 28.33 22.07 11.40
N PRO A 66 29.07 21.52 10.45
CA PRO A 66 29.64 20.17 10.55
C PRO A 66 30.51 19.94 11.80
N ALA A 67 31.09 20.98 12.36
CA ALA A 67 31.85 20.91 13.61
C ALA A 67 30.99 20.60 14.84
N ASP A 68 29.68 20.83 14.75
CA ASP A 68 28.73 20.56 15.83
C ASP A 68 28.19 19.11 15.84
N VAL A 69 28.59 18.30 14.87
CA VAL A 69 28.27 16.86 14.83
C VAL A 69 29.13 16.16 15.88
N PRO A 70 28.53 15.40 16.84
CA PRO A 70 29.31 14.70 17.86
C PRO A 70 30.36 13.76 17.27
N ALA A 71 31.58 13.85 17.78
CA ALA A 71 32.72 13.07 17.27
C ALA A 71 32.68 11.58 17.68
N ASP A 72 31.92 11.25 18.71
CA ASP A 72 31.79 9.91 19.30
C ASP A 72 30.67 9.06 18.69
N LEU A 73 30.00 9.56 17.65
CA LEU A 73 28.95 8.85 16.96
C LEU A 73 29.50 7.58 16.26
N LYS A 74 28.79 6.47 16.46
CA LYS A 74 29.05 5.22 15.75
C LYS A 74 28.24 5.19 14.46
N TRP A 75 28.91 5.42 13.35
CA TRP A 75 28.29 5.43 12.03
C TRP A 75 28.15 4.01 11.48
N GLU A 76 26.97 3.71 10.95
CA GLU A 76 26.60 2.46 10.28
C GLU A 76 26.25 2.75 8.83
N ASP A 77 26.40 1.74 7.94
CA ASP A 77 26.10 1.84 6.51
C ASP A 77 25.37 0.59 5.97
N GLY A 78 25.15 -0.42 6.80
CA GLY A 78 24.52 -1.69 6.41
C GLY A 78 25.32 -2.52 5.42
N SER A 79 26.62 -2.21 5.23
CA SER A 79 27.46 -2.86 4.21
C SER A 79 27.65 -4.36 4.42
N ASP A 80 27.50 -4.86 5.66
CA ASP A 80 27.63 -6.28 6.01
C ASP A 80 26.39 -7.11 5.65
N LEU A 81 25.24 -6.47 5.40
CA LEU A 81 24.00 -7.17 5.09
C LEU A 81 24.07 -7.81 3.69
N PRO A 82 23.46 -9.00 3.49
CA PRO A 82 23.46 -9.67 2.19
C PRO A 82 22.58 -8.93 1.17
N THR A 83 22.87 -9.10 -0.11
CA THR A 83 21.94 -8.71 -1.18
C THR A 83 20.78 -9.70 -1.28
N PHE A 84 19.63 -9.27 -1.84
CA PHE A 84 18.44 -10.10 -1.96
C PHE A 84 17.83 -10.11 -3.38
N ALA A 85 18.41 -9.36 -4.32
CA ALA A 85 18.06 -9.42 -5.73
C ALA A 85 18.86 -10.51 -6.44
N ASP A 86 18.35 -10.99 -7.58
CA ASP A 86 19.00 -12.00 -8.39
C ASP A 86 19.94 -11.33 -9.42
N PRO A 87 21.24 -11.65 -9.42
CA PRO A 87 22.17 -11.14 -10.42
C PRO A 87 21.82 -11.51 -11.87
N ALA A 88 21.02 -12.56 -12.10
CA ALA A 88 20.52 -12.94 -13.40
C ALA A 88 19.37 -12.08 -13.91
N ALA A 89 18.83 -11.18 -13.09
CA ALA A 89 17.74 -10.30 -13.47
C ALA A 89 18.16 -9.37 -14.61
N LYS A 90 17.33 -9.33 -15.67
CA LYS A 90 17.58 -8.53 -16.88
C LYS A 90 16.76 -7.26 -16.84
N ARG A 91 17.40 -6.12 -17.07
CA ARG A 91 16.71 -4.84 -17.28
C ARG A 91 16.10 -4.80 -18.68
N GLY A 92 14.92 -4.20 -18.78
CA GLY A 92 14.23 -4.00 -20.05
C GLY A 92 12.81 -4.54 -20.09
N GLY A 93 12.16 -4.35 -21.23
CA GLY A 93 10.80 -4.80 -21.48
C GLY A 93 9.72 -3.92 -20.86
N THR A 94 8.48 -4.26 -21.23
CA THR A 94 7.28 -3.59 -20.71
C THR A 94 6.45 -4.59 -19.94
N GLN A 95 6.09 -4.20 -18.70
CA GLN A 95 5.14 -4.94 -17.88
C GLN A 95 3.74 -4.35 -18.06
N TYR A 96 2.75 -5.22 -18.26
CA TYR A 96 1.34 -4.86 -18.32
C TYR A 96 0.61 -5.38 -17.10
N SER A 97 -0.02 -4.47 -16.36
CA SER A 97 -0.76 -4.72 -15.14
C SER A 97 -2.15 -4.08 -15.20
N ALA A 98 -3.07 -4.51 -14.35
CA ALA A 98 -4.39 -3.89 -14.23
C ALA A 98 -4.50 -3.10 -12.92
N ILE A 99 -5.30 -2.02 -12.95
CA ILE A 99 -5.85 -1.35 -11.76
C ILE A 99 -7.38 -1.41 -11.82
N GLU A 100 -8.02 -1.66 -10.68
CA GLU A 100 -9.48 -1.81 -10.61
C GLU A 100 -10.22 -0.45 -10.58
N SER A 101 -9.56 0.62 -10.10
CA SER A 101 -10.13 1.97 -10.05
C SER A 101 -9.12 3.01 -10.51
N TRP A 102 -9.66 4.11 -11.08
CA TRP A 102 -8.86 5.27 -11.44
C TRP A 102 -8.48 6.06 -10.20
N PRO A 103 -7.21 6.47 -10.02
CA PRO A 103 -6.84 7.29 -8.88
C PRO A 103 -7.56 8.64 -8.93
N PRO A 104 -8.15 9.10 -7.82
CA PRO A 104 -8.82 10.40 -7.79
C PRO A 104 -7.83 11.58 -7.80
N THR A 105 -6.57 11.30 -7.52
CA THR A 105 -5.48 12.29 -7.48
C THR A 105 -4.13 11.61 -7.68
N LEU A 106 -3.14 12.36 -8.16
CA LEU A 106 -1.72 11.96 -8.18
C LEU A 106 -0.94 12.51 -6.97
N ARG A 107 -1.58 13.27 -6.08
CA ARG A 107 -0.93 13.74 -4.85
C ARG A 107 -0.58 12.57 -3.94
N ILE A 108 0.53 12.70 -3.25
CA ILE A 108 1.01 11.68 -2.29
C ILE A 108 0.40 11.84 -0.90
N VAL A 109 -0.21 13.00 -0.59
CA VAL A 109 -0.81 13.32 0.71
C VAL A 109 -2.06 14.20 0.54
N GLY A 110 -2.89 14.23 1.55
CA GLY A 110 -4.13 15.03 1.61
C GLY A 110 -5.37 14.25 1.17
N PRO A 111 -6.50 14.95 0.98
CA PRO A 111 -7.77 14.28 0.64
C PRO A 111 -7.62 13.37 -0.59
N ASP A 112 -8.17 12.16 -0.50
CA ASP A 112 -8.18 11.14 -1.57
C ASP A 112 -6.82 10.59 -2.02
N SER A 113 -5.70 11.04 -1.42
CA SER A 113 -4.36 10.59 -1.82
C SER A 113 -4.05 9.15 -1.37
N ASN A 114 -4.65 8.67 -0.28
CA ASN A 114 -4.45 7.30 0.19
C ASN A 114 -5.30 6.30 -0.62
N ASN A 115 -5.07 6.27 -1.91
CA ASN A 115 -5.70 5.34 -2.86
C ASN A 115 -4.69 4.26 -3.29
N SER A 116 -5.19 3.19 -3.93
CA SER A 116 -4.36 2.05 -4.33
C SER A 116 -3.23 2.39 -5.31
N PHE A 117 -3.35 3.47 -6.08
CA PHE A 117 -2.32 3.87 -7.05
C PHE A 117 -1.16 4.63 -6.39
N ARG A 118 -1.39 5.31 -5.25
CA ARG A 118 -0.32 5.95 -4.46
C ARG A 118 0.82 4.99 -4.13
N GLN A 119 0.49 3.72 -3.90
CA GLN A 119 1.47 2.66 -3.68
C GLN A 119 2.58 2.70 -4.73
N TYR A 120 2.23 2.80 -6.01
CA TYR A 120 3.20 2.80 -7.11
C TYR A 120 3.93 4.13 -7.31
N LEU A 121 3.37 5.23 -6.82
CA LEU A 121 3.99 6.55 -6.91
C LEU A 121 4.96 6.80 -5.75
N LEU A 122 4.60 6.39 -4.54
CA LEU A 122 5.33 6.71 -3.32
C LEU A 122 5.85 5.46 -2.59
N ASP A 123 4.95 4.57 -2.17
CA ASP A 123 5.30 3.55 -1.17
C ASP A 123 6.32 2.51 -1.69
N ASP A 124 6.23 2.15 -2.98
CA ASP A 124 7.17 1.24 -3.66
C ASP A 124 8.28 1.97 -4.42
N ASN A 125 8.06 3.23 -4.75
CA ASN A 125 8.95 3.98 -5.64
C ASN A 125 9.75 5.07 -4.91
N GLY A 126 9.23 5.65 -3.83
CA GLY A 126 9.97 6.61 -3.02
C GLY A 126 11.08 5.95 -2.22
N ILE A 127 12.24 6.60 -2.14
CA ILE A 127 13.37 6.10 -1.35
C ILE A 127 13.42 6.86 -0.03
N GLU A 128 13.39 6.12 1.07
CA GLU A 128 13.57 6.62 2.44
C GLU A 128 15.05 6.89 2.74
N LEU A 129 15.35 7.56 3.86
CA LEU A 129 16.74 7.70 4.32
C LEU A 129 17.41 6.34 4.50
N LEU A 130 16.71 5.39 5.08
CA LEU A 130 17.13 3.99 5.24
C LEU A 130 15.88 3.10 5.25
N LYS A 131 16.04 1.82 5.01
CA LYS A 131 14.94 0.84 5.03
C LYS A 131 15.38 -0.44 5.73
N ARG A 132 14.47 -1.07 6.47
CA ARG A 132 14.73 -2.39 7.06
C ARG A 132 15.12 -3.38 5.96
N HIS A 133 16.10 -4.23 6.27
CA HIS A 133 16.47 -5.29 5.34
C HIS A 133 15.37 -6.37 5.29
N PRO A 134 14.84 -6.74 4.11
CA PRO A 134 13.63 -7.56 4.03
C PRO A 134 13.81 -9.02 4.44
N ASN A 135 15.03 -9.51 4.63
CA ASN A 135 15.34 -10.90 4.96
C ASN A 135 16.16 -11.07 6.25
N ALA A 136 16.74 -10.00 6.79
CA ALA A 136 17.64 -10.04 7.91
C ALA A 136 17.40 -8.87 8.89
N PRO A 137 17.77 -8.99 10.17
CA PRO A 137 17.78 -7.85 11.07
C PRO A 137 18.74 -6.75 10.60
N GLY A 138 18.34 -5.48 10.77
CA GLY A 138 19.15 -4.33 10.42
C GLY A 138 18.58 -3.50 9.28
N TYR A 139 19.31 -2.46 8.89
CA TYR A 139 18.87 -1.46 7.92
C TYR A 139 19.81 -1.39 6.72
N THR A 140 19.24 -1.14 5.56
CA THR A 140 19.97 -0.87 4.32
C THR A 140 19.96 0.62 4.02
N PRO A 141 21.02 1.17 3.40
CA PRO A 141 21.02 2.55 2.95
C PRO A 141 19.93 2.80 1.91
N GLY A 142 19.37 4.00 1.99
CA GLY A 142 18.46 4.57 1.00
C GLY A 142 19.03 5.91 0.51
N LEU A 143 18.34 7.04 0.82
CA LEU A 143 18.87 8.38 0.58
C LEU A 143 20.05 8.71 1.50
N ALA A 144 20.13 8.09 2.69
CA ALA A 144 21.31 8.22 3.54
C ALA A 144 22.32 7.11 3.22
N LYS A 145 23.56 7.50 3.03
CA LYS A 145 24.70 6.59 2.86
C LYS A 145 25.12 5.98 4.19
N THR A 146 25.06 6.76 5.27
CA THR A 146 25.40 6.33 6.63
C THR A 146 24.48 7.00 7.63
N TRP A 147 24.30 6.36 8.78
CA TRP A 147 23.51 6.86 9.89
C TRP A 147 24.16 6.55 11.23
N ALA A 148 23.76 7.29 12.27
CA ALA A 148 24.18 7.04 13.63
C ALA A 148 23.08 7.40 14.62
N VAL A 149 22.89 6.56 15.63
CA VAL A 149 21.98 6.83 16.74
C VAL A 149 22.79 7.41 17.90
N ALA A 150 22.37 8.56 18.40
CA ALA A 150 23.00 9.17 19.59
C ALA A 150 22.73 8.33 20.86
N ALA A 151 23.56 8.51 21.87
CA ALA A 151 23.42 7.81 23.15
C ALA A 151 22.06 8.06 23.86
N ASP A 152 21.40 9.18 23.57
CA ASP A 152 20.08 9.51 24.10
C ASP A 152 18.94 8.68 23.50
N ARG A 153 19.20 7.89 22.44
CA ARG A 153 18.23 7.09 21.67
C ARG A 153 17.02 7.89 21.14
N GLN A 154 17.18 9.21 21.03
CA GLN A 154 16.20 10.13 20.50
C GLN A 154 16.66 10.81 19.23
N THR A 155 17.98 11.00 19.09
CA THR A 155 18.56 11.74 17.98
C THR A 155 19.23 10.78 17.01
N VAL A 156 18.82 10.83 15.75
CA VAL A 156 19.41 10.05 14.65
C VAL A 156 20.05 11.00 13.66
N TYR A 157 21.33 10.74 13.38
CA TYR A 157 22.12 11.50 12.42
C TYR A 157 22.19 10.75 11.10
N PHE A 158 22.12 11.48 9.99
CA PHE A 158 22.19 10.93 8.65
C PHE A 158 23.19 11.71 7.79
N LYS A 159 23.96 10.99 6.98
CA LYS A 159 24.71 11.56 5.86
C LYS A 159 24.03 11.16 4.57
N ILE A 160 23.38 12.12 3.92
CA ILE A 160 22.69 11.95 2.64
C ILE A 160 23.72 11.59 1.57
N ASP A 161 23.36 10.66 0.69
CA ASP A 161 24.20 10.25 -0.41
C ASP A 161 24.32 11.40 -1.43
N PRO A 162 25.52 11.92 -1.71
CA PRO A 162 25.70 13.04 -2.65
C PRO A 162 25.29 12.72 -4.09
N ASP A 163 25.16 11.43 -4.44
CA ASP A 163 24.68 11.01 -5.75
C ASP A 163 23.14 11.05 -5.84
N ALA A 164 22.43 11.19 -4.71
CA ALA A 164 20.97 11.13 -4.69
C ALA A 164 20.34 12.32 -5.45
N HIS A 165 19.45 12.00 -6.39
CA HIS A 165 18.76 12.98 -7.22
C HIS A 165 17.28 12.68 -7.33
N TRP A 166 16.49 13.74 -7.47
CA TRP A 166 15.12 13.66 -7.92
C TRP A 166 15.04 13.24 -9.40
N SER A 167 13.90 12.71 -9.82
CA SER A 167 13.69 12.26 -11.22
C SER A 167 13.82 13.35 -12.29
N ASP A 168 13.77 14.61 -11.89
CA ASP A 168 13.96 15.78 -12.74
C ASP A 168 15.42 16.29 -12.75
N GLY A 169 16.31 15.63 -12.01
CA GLY A 169 17.76 15.91 -11.97
C GLY A 169 18.19 16.93 -10.90
N VAL A 170 17.29 17.38 -10.03
CA VAL A 170 17.65 18.22 -8.87
C VAL A 170 18.29 17.34 -7.79
N PRO A 171 19.44 17.73 -7.18
CA PRO A 171 20.04 16.97 -6.08
C PRO A 171 19.09 16.87 -4.87
N VAL A 172 19.14 15.74 -4.17
CA VAL A 172 18.48 15.59 -2.86
C VAL A 172 19.42 16.12 -1.78
N GLU A 173 18.94 17.08 -0.99
CA GLU A 173 19.74 17.72 0.04
C GLU A 173 18.99 17.84 1.36
N ALA A 174 19.68 18.26 2.40
CA ALA A 174 19.13 18.53 3.73
C ALA A 174 17.89 19.44 3.71
N ASP A 175 17.82 20.37 2.76
CA ASP A 175 16.68 21.28 2.59
C ASP A 175 15.38 20.57 2.21
N ASP A 176 15.44 19.41 1.56
CA ASP A 176 14.26 18.62 1.24
C ASP A 176 13.66 17.97 2.49
N PHE A 177 14.49 17.62 3.46
CA PHE A 177 14.05 17.11 4.77
C PHE A 177 13.57 18.23 5.69
N MET A 178 14.22 19.42 5.66
CA MET A 178 13.68 20.61 6.34
C MET A 178 12.29 20.93 5.81
N PHE A 179 12.14 20.94 4.48
CA PHE A 179 10.86 21.20 3.81
C PHE A 179 9.82 20.11 4.11
N MET A 180 10.20 18.86 4.19
CA MET A 180 9.31 17.74 4.54
C MET A 180 8.59 17.99 5.87
N PHE A 181 9.29 18.44 6.92
CA PHE A 181 8.66 18.76 8.20
C PHE A 181 7.70 19.95 8.11
N TYR A 182 8.09 21.02 7.42
CA TYR A 182 7.18 22.14 7.13
C TYR A 182 5.93 21.68 6.39
N PHE A 183 6.11 20.86 5.35
CA PHE A 183 5.04 20.34 4.51
C PHE A 183 4.04 19.51 5.31
N TYR A 184 4.52 18.49 6.04
CA TYR A 184 3.64 17.58 6.77
C TYR A 184 3.03 18.20 8.05
N GLN A 185 3.66 19.18 8.66
CA GLN A 185 3.09 19.94 9.78
C GLN A 185 2.07 21.00 9.32
N SER A 186 2.08 21.36 8.05
CA SER A 186 1.21 22.40 7.52
C SER A 186 -0.26 21.94 7.42
N PRO A 187 -1.23 22.79 7.86
CA PRO A 187 -2.66 22.50 7.66
C PRO A 187 -3.08 22.50 6.19
N HIS A 188 -2.27 23.04 5.28
CA HIS A 188 -2.57 23.10 3.85
C HIS A 188 -2.69 21.72 3.20
N ILE A 189 -2.00 20.72 3.71
CA ILE A 189 -2.12 19.34 3.19
C ILE A 189 -3.47 18.69 3.51
N GLN A 190 -4.23 19.22 4.46
CA GLN A 190 -5.52 18.67 4.91
C GLN A 190 -5.47 17.17 5.22
N ALA A 191 -4.44 16.75 5.94
CA ALA A 191 -4.17 15.36 6.30
C ALA A 191 -3.90 15.25 7.82
N PRO A 192 -4.95 15.21 8.65
CA PRO A 192 -4.84 15.28 10.11
C PRO A 192 -3.89 14.23 10.72
N TRP A 193 -3.85 13.01 10.13
CA TRP A 193 -2.93 11.98 10.59
C TRP A 193 -1.47 12.43 10.45
N TYR A 194 -1.08 12.93 9.27
CA TYR A 194 0.28 13.44 9.02
C TYR A 194 0.59 14.65 9.90
N ASN A 195 -0.35 15.61 9.98
CA ASN A 195 -0.16 16.81 10.81
C ASN A 195 0.12 16.43 12.27
N ASN A 196 -0.69 15.54 12.85
CA ASN A 196 -0.51 15.09 14.22
C ASN A 196 0.80 14.31 14.39
N TRP A 197 1.06 13.33 13.52
CA TRP A 197 2.27 12.52 13.58
C TRP A 197 3.55 13.37 13.52
N PHE A 198 3.69 14.23 12.52
CA PHE A 198 4.87 15.07 12.35
C PHE A 198 5.02 16.18 13.40
N THR A 199 3.94 16.54 14.09
CA THR A 199 3.97 17.50 15.19
C THR A 199 4.28 16.83 16.53
N GLU A 200 3.78 15.61 16.75
CA GLU A 200 3.87 14.96 18.06
C GLU A 200 5.06 14.02 18.20
N GLU A 201 5.48 13.35 17.14
CA GLU A 201 6.57 12.38 17.20
C GLU A 201 7.96 13.04 17.18
N TYR A 202 8.10 14.20 16.56
CA TYR A 202 9.39 14.87 16.37
C TYR A 202 9.46 16.19 17.13
N THR A 203 10.68 16.51 17.62
CA THR A 203 10.92 17.77 18.36
C THR A 203 11.84 18.73 17.63
N SER A 204 12.70 18.22 16.74
CA SER A 204 13.52 19.09 15.89
C SER A 204 14.12 18.32 14.71
N ILE A 205 14.46 19.10 13.68
CA ILE A 205 15.40 18.71 12.64
C ILE A 205 16.57 19.69 12.63
N THR A 206 17.79 19.18 12.51
CA THR A 206 19.03 19.98 12.42
C THR A 206 19.66 19.79 11.06
N LYS A 207 19.94 20.88 10.37
CA LYS A 207 20.80 20.91 9.18
C LYS A 207 22.21 21.35 9.60
N PHE A 208 23.23 20.55 9.24
CA PHE A 208 24.65 20.86 9.48
C PHE A 208 25.35 21.36 8.21
N ASP A 209 25.03 20.76 7.08
CA ASP A 209 25.44 21.15 5.72
C ASP A 209 24.41 20.64 4.69
N ALA A 210 24.74 20.62 3.41
CA ALA A 210 23.85 20.16 2.35
C ALA A 210 23.50 18.65 2.47
N HIS A 211 24.37 17.84 3.10
CA HIS A 211 24.23 16.38 3.13
C HIS A 211 24.22 15.79 4.54
N THR A 212 24.24 16.61 5.59
CA THR A 212 24.24 16.14 6.97
C THR A 212 23.07 16.71 7.74
N ILE A 213 22.22 15.82 8.28
CA ILE A 213 21.07 16.19 9.09
C ILE A 213 21.02 15.37 10.39
N ALA A 214 20.30 15.88 11.38
CA ALA A 214 19.85 15.08 12.52
C ALA A 214 18.34 15.29 12.74
N ILE A 215 17.64 14.19 13.01
CA ILE A 215 16.21 14.18 13.35
C ILE A 215 16.10 13.77 14.81
N ARG A 216 15.40 14.59 15.61
CA ARG A 216 15.18 14.33 17.03
C ARG A 216 13.74 13.93 17.29
N LEU A 217 13.55 12.74 17.85
CA LEU A 217 12.27 12.22 18.29
C LEU A 217 11.84 12.86 19.62
N ARG A 218 10.58 12.83 19.94
CA ARG A 218 10.02 13.38 21.21
C ARG A 218 10.47 12.61 22.44
N GLY A 219 10.95 11.42 22.30
CA GLY A 219 11.49 10.60 23.39
C GLY A 219 12.34 9.47 22.85
N PRO A 220 13.08 8.78 23.72
CA PRO A 220 13.82 7.60 23.30
C PRO A 220 12.87 6.53 22.78
N LYS A 221 13.30 5.81 21.72
CA LYS A 221 12.50 4.73 21.12
C LYS A 221 13.28 3.42 21.15
N PRO A 222 12.59 2.27 21.19
CA PRO A 222 13.24 0.96 21.03
C PRO A 222 13.97 0.84 19.70
N ASP A 223 13.37 1.35 18.63
CA ASP A 223 13.96 1.43 17.29
C ASP A 223 13.84 2.86 16.72
N PRO A 224 14.79 3.76 17.05
CA PRO A 224 14.73 5.14 16.56
C PRO A 224 14.99 5.25 15.07
N LEU A 225 15.66 4.26 14.44
CA LEU A 225 15.92 4.25 12.99
C LEU A 225 14.62 4.08 12.21
N GLU A 226 13.70 3.21 12.66
CA GLU A 226 12.39 3.04 12.04
C GLU A 226 11.58 4.33 12.00
N ARG A 227 11.69 5.14 13.07
CA ARG A 227 10.96 6.41 13.18
C ARG A 227 11.60 7.55 12.41
N ALA A 228 12.93 7.54 12.27
CA ALA A 228 13.69 8.59 11.59
C ALA A 228 13.97 8.29 10.11
N GLY A 229 13.69 7.08 9.63
CA GLY A 229 13.87 6.65 8.25
C GLY A 229 12.84 7.22 7.28
N LEU A 230 12.78 8.54 7.15
CA LEU A 230 11.74 9.27 6.42
C LEU A 230 12.09 9.47 4.93
N GLN A 231 11.09 9.67 4.10
CA GLN A 231 11.25 10.11 2.70
C GLN A 231 11.35 11.64 2.64
N ALA A 232 12.18 12.15 1.74
CA ALA A 232 12.26 13.58 1.45
C ALA A 232 11.02 14.07 0.68
N VAL A 233 10.75 15.37 0.73
CA VAL A 233 9.73 16.06 -0.09
C VAL A 233 10.40 17.11 -0.96
N PRO A 234 10.15 17.15 -2.30
CA PRO A 234 10.88 18.03 -3.23
C PRO A 234 10.48 19.50 -3.04
N ALA A 235 11.26 20.23 -2.24
CA ALA A 235 11.02 21.63 -1.94
C ALA A 235 10.91 22.52 -3.19
N HIS A 236 11.66 22.17 -4.23
CA HIS A 236 11.66 22.89 -5.51
C HIS A 236 10.39 22.71 -6.33
N PHE A 237 9.66 21.60 -6.15
CA PHE A 237 8.37 21.35 -6.81
C PHE A 237 7.24 22.15 -6.15
N TYR A 238 7.30 22.31 -4.84
CA TYR A 238 6.26 22.93 -4.02
C TYR A 238 6.48 24.45 -3.79
N GLN A 239 6.96 25.18 -4.80
CA GLN A 239 7.19 26.63 -4.70
C GLN A 239 5.90 27.44 -4.45
N GLU A 240 4.77 26.93 -4.93
CA GLU A 240 3.45 27.56 -4.77
C GLU A 240 2.61 26.85 -3.70
N PHE A 241 3.25 26.21 -2.71
CA PHE A 241 2.56 25.50 -1.65
C PHE A 241 1.76 26.46 -0.75
N GLY A 242 0.45 26.21 -0.58
CA GLY A 242 -0.45 27.07 0.14
C GLY A 242 -1.84 26.44 0.36
N ALA A 243 -2.82 27.26 0.74
CA ALA A 243 -4.17 26.79 1.09
C ALA A 243 -4.92 26.08 -0.04
N ASP A 244 -4.56 26.32 -1.28
CA ASP A 244 -5.11 25.68 -2.49
C ASP A 244 -4.35 24.42 -2.90
N PHE A 245 -3.48 23.88 -2.02
CA PHE A 245 -2.68 22.69 -2.28
C PHE A 245 -3.49 21.51 -2.83
N PRO A 246 -4.67 21.11 -2.26
CA PRO A 246 -5.41 19.97 -2.77
C PRO A 246 -5.84 20.12 -4.23
N GLN A 247 -6.19 21.32 -4.66
CA GLN A 247 -6.63 21.58 -6.04
C GLN A 247 -5.45 21.81 -6.98
N ARG A 248 -4.47 22.61 -6.55
CA ARG A 248 -3.30 23.00 -7.37
C ARG A 248 -2.44 21.81 -7.77
N TYR A 249 -2.25 20.83 -6.84
CA TYR A 249 -1.37 19.68 -7.04
C TYR A 249 -2.13 18.39 -7.36
N GLN A 250 -3.43 18.42 -7.57
CA GLN A 250 -4.27 17.23 -7.77
C GLN A 250 -3.76 16.31 -8.88
N TRP A 251 -3.30 16.88 -10.00
CA TRP A 251 -2.82 16.15 -11.18
C TRP A 251 -1.40 16.52 -11.58
N ARG A 252 -0.69 17.29 -10.77
CA ARG A 252 0.73 17.55 -10.96
C ARG A 252 1.54 16.32 -10.56
N VAL A 253 2.46 15.92 -11.42
CA VAL A 253 3.35 14.79 -11.15
C VAL A 253 4.53 15.29 -10.31
N GLU A 254 4.62 14.77 -9.09
CA GLU A 254 5.72 15.06 -8.19
C GLU A 254 7.00 14.35 -8.65
N PRO A 255 8.18 15.01 -8.64
CA PRO A 255 9.45 14.34 -8.84
C PRO A 255 9.67 13.28 -7.75
N THR A 256 10.23 12.13 -8.13
CA THR A 256 10.52 11.03 -7.22
C THR A 256 12.02 10.81 -7.03
N THR A 257 12.42 10.24 -5.92
CA THR A 257 13.80 9.75 -5.69
C THR A 257 13.99 8.32 -6.19
N GLY A 258 12.91 7.66 -6.59
CA GLY A 258 12.87 6.26 -6.98
C GLY A 258 13.19 5.98 -8.45
N PRO A 259 13.18 4.69 -8.84
CA PRO A 259 13.57 4.24 -10.17
C PRO A 259 12.55 4.58 -11.28
N TYR A 260 11.30 4.81 -10.96
CA TYR A 260 10.24 5.07 -11.94
C TYR A 260 9.72 6.50 -11.83
N THR A 261 9.46 7.12 -12.96
CA THR A 261 8.80 8.42 -13.04
C THR A 261 7.53 8.33 -13.88
N LEU A 262 6.60 9.24 -13.62
CA LEU A 262 5.39 9.43 -14.39
C LEU A 262 5.55 10.71 -15.23
N TYR A 263 5.32 10.63 -16.54
CA TYR A 263 5.22 11.80 -17.39
C TYR A 263 3.75 12.14 -17.64
N ALA A 264 3.40 13.42 -17.67
CA ALA A 264 2.01 13.85 -17.90
C ALA A 264 1.40 13.26 -19.18
N LYS A 265 2.20 13.08 -20.23
CA LYS A 265 1.78 12.45 -21.50
C LYS A 265 1.44 10.96 -21.39
N ASP A 266 1.91 10.30 -20.31
CA ASP A 266 1.71 8.86 -20.08
C ASP A 266 0.51 8.59 -19.15
N VAL A 267 -0.31 9.62 -18.88
CA VAL A 267 -1.61 9.53 -18.20
C VAL A 267 -2.70 9.64 -19.25
N GLU A 268 -3.27 8.50 -19.64
CA GLU A 268 -4.45 8.45 -20.51
C GLU A 268 -5.69 8.32 -19.63
N GLU A 269 -6.32 9.46 -19.33
CA GLU A 269 -7.41 9.55 -18.36
C GLU A 269 -8.49 8.49 -18.58
N GLY A 270 -8.85 7.78 -17.51
CA GLY A 270 -9.85 6.70 -17.54
C GLY A 270 -9.44 5.46 -18.32
N ARG A 271 -8.20 5.35 -18.81
CA ARG A 271 -7.71 4.23 -19.61
C ARG A 271 -6.44 3.60 -19.06
N SER A 272 -5.34 4.35 -18.97
CA SER A 272 -4.07 3.80 -18.52
C SER A 272 -3.13 4.86 -17.92
N ILE A 273 -2.25 4.40 -17.03
CA ILE A 273 -1.14 5.18 -16.50
C ILE A 273 0.14 4.37 -16.71
N THR A 274 1.18 4.99 -17.25
CA THR A 274 2.46 4.30 -17.49
C THR A 274 3.58 4.93 -16.68
N LEU A 275 4.21 4.13 -15.85
CA LEU A 275 5.47 4.49 -15.18
C LEU A 275 6.64 4.11 -16.09
N THR A 276 7.60 5.03 -16.24
CA THR A 276 8.80 4.85 -17.04
C THR A 276 10.03 4.83 -16.15
N ARG A 277 10.87 3.80 -16.32
CA ARG A 277 12.11 3.66 -15.58
C ARG A 277 13.13 4.71 -15.99
N LEU A 278 13.77 5.32 -15.02
CA LEU A 278 14.86 6.26 -15.22
C LEU A 278 16.14 5.50 -15.61
N LYS A 279 16.64 5.72 -16.82
CA LYS A 279 17.87 5.06 -17.30
C LYS A 279 19.08 5.39 -16.43
N ASN A 280 19.19 6.63 -16.01
CA ASN A 280 20.28 7.16 -15.19
C ASN A 280 19.83 7.38 -13.73
N TRP A 281 19.01 6.47 -13.20
CA TRP A 281 18.63 6.57 -11.80
C TRP A 281 19.87 6.46 -10.90
N TRP A 282 20.00 7.37 -9.95
CA TRP A 282 21.19 7.53 -9.11
C TRP A 282 21.58 6.27 -8.32
N ALA A 283 20.63 5.41 -7.99
CA ALA A 283 20.88 4.19 -7.21
C ALA A 283 21.00 2.90 -8.05
N ASN A 284 21.01 2.99 -9.38
CA ASN A 284 20.98 1.82 -10.27
C ASN A 284 22.00 0.72 -9.93
N ASP A 285 23.20 1.11 -9.55
CA ASP A 285 24.31 0.17 -9.35
C ASP A 285 24.75 0.09 -7.87
N LYS A 286 23.97 0.71 -6.97
CA LYS A 286 24.23 0.61 -5.53
C LYS A 286 23.79 -0.77 -5.01
N LYS A 287 24.54 -1.32 -4.05
CA LYS A 287 24.45 -2.70 -3.54
C LYS A 287 23.03 -3.25 -3.38
N PHE A 288 22.14 -2.51 -2.73
CA PHE A 288 20.80 -2.97 -2.41
C PHE A 288 19.75 -2.61 -3.45
N PHE A 289 20.12 -1.92 -4.53
CA PHE A 289 19.26 -1.51 -5.63
C PHE A 289 19.60 -2.17 -6.96
N ALA A 290 20.85 -2.67 -7.09
CA ALA A 290 21.26 -3.43 -8.27
C ALA A 290 20.34 -4.65 -8.49
N HIS A 291 20.03 -4.93 -9.77
CA HIS A 291 19.16 -6.05 -10.19
C HIS A 291 17.71 -5.98 -9.73
N ARG A 292 17.25 -4.80 -9.31
CA ARG A 292 15.86 -4.52 -8.95
C ARG A 292 15.24 -3.53 -9.92
N TYR A 293 13.91 -3.43 -9.90
CA TYR A 293 13.16 -2.47 -10.72
C TYR A 293 13.50 -2.58 -12.22
N ASN A 294 13.41 -3.80 -12.74
CA ASN A 294 13.98 -4.17 -14.03
C ASN A 294 13.15 -3.78 -15.26
N PRO A 295 11.79 -3.79 -15.28
CA PRO A 295 11.01 -3.35 -16.44
C PRO A 295 11.29 -1.90 -16.81
N ASP A 296 11.45 -1.60 -18.11
CA ASP A 296 11.61 -0.22 -18.58
C ASP A 296 10.32 0.59 -18.48
N ARG A 297 9.18 -0.09 -18.57
CA ARG A 297 7.85 0.51 -18.47
C ARG A 297 6.91 -0.41 -17.69
N ILE A 298 6.05 0.18 -16.87
CA ILE A 298 4.95 -0.51 -16.20
C ILE A 298 3.66 0.20 -16.64
N VAL A 299 2.85 -0.49 -17.43
CA VAL A 299 1.57 0.02 -17.96
C VAL A 299 0.44 -0.51 -17.08
N PHE A 300 -0.23 0.38 -16.38
CA PHE A 300 -1.41 0.07 -15.59
C PHE A 300 -2.66 0.38 -16.41
N GLN A 301 -3.37 -0.64 -16.82
CA GLN A 301 -4.64 -0.53 -17.55
C GLN A 301 -5.81 -0.49 -16.56
N LEU A 302 -6.77 0.42 -16.76
CA LEU A 302 -7.98 0.46 -15.95
C LEU A 302 -8.93 -0.66 -16.38
N VAL A 303 -9.07 -1.67 -15.53
CA VAL A 303 -9.97 -2.81 -15.74
C VAL A 303 -10.80 -3.04 -14.47
N ARG A 304 -12.01 -2.47 -14.44
CA ARG A 304 -12.88 -2.51 -13.24
C ARG A 304 -13.43 -3.89 -12.92
N ASP A 305 -13.58 -4.72 -13.95
CA ASP A 305 -14.12 -6.07 -13.83
C ASP A 305 -13.00 -7.10 -13.78
N ARG A 306 -12.97 -7.90 -12.71
CA ARG A 306 -11.92 -8.87 -12.47
C ARG A 306 -11.99 -10.06 -13.43
N ASP A 307 -13.18 -10.49 -13.83
CA ASP A 307 -13.33 -11.57 -14.82
C ASP A 307 -12.81 -11.10 -16.18
N LYS A 308 -13.05 -9.82 -16.55
CA LYS A 308 -12.44 -9.21 -17.74
C LYS A 308 -10.92 -9.13 -17.63
N ALA A 309 -10.38 -8.73 -16.45
CA ALA A 309 -8.93 -8.72 -16.23
C ALA A 309 -8.32 -10.13 -16.38
N PHE A 310 -9.05 -11.16 -15.93
CA PHE A 310 -8.61 -12.53 -16.10
C PHE A 310 -8.62 -12.97 -17.57
N GLU A 311 -9.63 -12.57 -18.36
CA GLU A 311 -9.64 -12.82 -19.82
C GLU A 311 -8.45 -12.13 -20.52
N MET A 312 -8.17 -10.86 -20.17
CA MET A 312 -7.01 -10.14 -20.70
C MET A 312 -5.69 -10.84 -20.32
N PHE A 313 -5.60 -11.35 -19.08
CA PHE A 313 -4.46 -12.14 -18.64
C PHE A 313 -4.30 -13.43 -19.47
N LYS A 314 -5.37 -14.19 -19.74
CA LYS A 314 -5.32 -15.39 -20.62
C LYS A 314 -4.88 -15.07 -22.04
N LEU A 315 -5.21 -13.89 -22.54
CA LEU A 315 -4.79 -13.44 -23.87
C LEU A 315 -3.33 -12.98 -23.92
N GLY A 316 -2.70 -12.70 -22.78
CA GLY A 316 -1.34 -12.15 -22.68
C GLY A 316 -1.30 -10.63 -22.80
N GLU A 317 -2.44 -9.97 -22.63
CA GLU A 317 -2.56 -8.50 -22.54
C GLU A 317 -2.16 -7.97 -21.16
N LEU A 318 -2.20 -8.84 -20.15
CA LEU A 318 -1.64 -8.64 -18.82
C LEU A 318 -0.60 -9.71 -18.55
N ASP A 319 0.52 -9.34 -17.92
CA ASP A 319 1.63 -10.25 -17.65
C ASP A 319 1.40 -11.11 -16.41
N ALA A 320 0.56 -10.63 -15.50
CA ALA A 320 0.25 -11.32 -14.25
C ALA A 320 -1.22 -11.15 -13.84
N PHE A 321 -1.70 -12.12 -13.06
CA PHE A 321 -2.93 -12.07 -12.30
C PHE A 321 -2.59 -12.40 -10.84
N ASN A 322 -2.43 -11.39 -10.01
CA ASN A 322 -1.75 -11.47 -8.73
C ASN A 322 -2.42 -10.71 -7.58
N LEU A 323 -3.36 -9.84 -7.85
CA LEU A 323 -4.03 -9.06 -6.81
C LEU A 323 -5.14 -9.88 -6.16
N LEU A 324 -4.92 -10.28 -4.90
CA LEU A 324 -5.91 -11.01 -4.09
C LEU A 324 -6.65 -12.09 -4.88
N VAL A 325 -5.91 -13.09 -5.41
CA VAL A 325 -6.48 -14.15 -6.24
C VAL A 325 -7.41 -15.06 -5.41
N PRO A 326 -8.74 -14.92 -5.52
CA PRO A 326 -9.66 -15.74 -4.74
C PRO A 326 -9.65 -17.20 -5.18
N PRO A 327 -10.10 -18.12 -4.29
CA PRO A 327 -10.10 -19.56 -4.58
C PRO A 327 -10.80 -19.94 -5.89
N ARG A 328 -11.89 -19.25 -6.28
CA ARG A 328 -12.59 -19.54 -7.55
C ARG A 328 -11.70 -19.36 -8.78
N PHE A 329 -10.85 -18.31 -8.81
CA PHE A 329 -9.90 -18.13 -9.90
C PHE A 329 -8.78 -19.16 -9.84
N TRP A 330 -8.23 -19.39 -8.63
CA TRP A 330 -7.07 -20.28 -8.47
C TRP A 330 -7.38 -21.74 -8.77
N TYR A 331 -8.51 -22.24 -8.29
CA TYR A 331 -8.86 -23.66 -8.39
C TYR A 331 -9.73 -23.98 -9.61
N ASP A 332 -10.56 -23.06 -10.08
CA ASP A 332 -11.50 -23.35 -11.18
C ASP A 332 -11.11 -22.66 -12.47
N GLN A 333 -10.97 -21.33 -12.45
CA GLN A 333 -10.76 -20.58 -13.69
C GLN A 333 -9.34 -20.73 -14.25
N MET A 334 -8.33 -21.02 -13.41
CA MET A 334 -6.97 -21.33 -13.88
C MET A 334 -6.79 -22.78 -14.39
N LYS A 335 -7.85 -23.58 -14.50
CA LYS A 335 -7.85 -24.84 -15.24
C LYS A 335 -8.03 -24.56 -16.74
N ILE A 336 -7.00 -24.00 -17.36
CA ILE A 336 -7.02 -23.52 -18.75
C ILE A 336 -5.86 -24.08 -19.56
N PRO A 337 -6.00 -24.17 -20.89
CA PRO A 337 -4.94 -24.69 -21.78
C PRO A 337 -3.61 -23.92 -21.61
N GLU A 338 -3.64 -22.63 -21.33
CA GLU A 338 -2.45 -21.80 -21.15
C GLU A 338 -1.59 -22.25 -19.95
N VAL A 339 -2.23 -22.72 -18.87
CA VAL A 339 -1.55 -23.32 -17.71
C VAL A 339 -1.06 -24.71 -18.04
N ASP A 340 -1.90 -25.56 -18.65
CA ASP A 340 -1.56 -26.94 -18.98
C ASP A 340 -0.42 -27.04 -20.02
N LYS A 341 -0.35 -26.08 -20.94
CA LYS A 341 0.73 -25.96 -21.93
C LYS A 341 1.97 -25.21 -21.42
N GLY A 342 2.01 -24.82 -20.16
CA GLY A 342 3.15 -24.17 -19.53
C GLY A 342 3.41 -22.71 -19.99
N TYR A 343 2.45 -22.06 -20.63
CA TYR A 343 2.56 -20.65 -20.99
C TYR A 343 2.35 -19.73 -19.79
N ILE A 344 1.41 -20.10 -18.90
CA ILE A 344 1.13 -19.47 -17.63
C ILE A 344 1.61 -20.35 -16.50
N GLN A 345 2.30 -19.76 -15.54
CA GLN A 345 2.81 -20.41 -14.33
C GLN A 345 1.96 -20.02 -13.13
N LYS A 346 1.79 -20.95 -12.20
CA LYS A 346 1.10 -20.74 -10.93
C LYS A 346 2.12 -20.75 -9.80
N ASN A 347 2.15 -19.67 -9.01
CA ASN A 347 3.09 -19.55 -7.91
C ASN A 347 2.33 -19.22 -6.61
N VAL A 348 2.70 -19.89 -5.54
CA VAL A 348 2.29 -19.59 -4.16
C VAL A 348 3.57 -19.36 -3.37
N PHE A 349 3.63 -18.30 -2.60
CA PHE A 349 4.75 -18.07 -1.71
C PHE A 349 4.28 -17.55 -0.38
N PHE A 350 4.94 -18.02 0.66
CA PHE A 350 4.73 -17.59 2.03
C PHE A 350 5.64 -16.42 2.35
N THR A 351 5.18 -15.51 3.18
CA THR A 351 5.98 -14.42 3.74
C THR A 351 5.77 -14.37 5.24
N PHE A 352 6.78 -13.91 5.96
CA PHE A 352 6.71 -13.68 7.40
C PHE A 352 6.43 -12.21 7.66
N GLN A 353 5.22 -11.80 7.33
CA GLN A 353 4.77 -10.44 7.61
C GLN A 353 3.36 -10.47 8.17
N PRO A 354 3.09 -9.69 9.21
CA PRO A 354 1.72 -9.48 9.67
C PRO A 354 0.83 -9.01 8.52
N ARG A 355 -0.31 -9.67 8.34
CA ARG A 355 -1.29 -9.25 7.34
C ARG A 355 -2.20 -8.19 7.93
N ALA A 356 -2.69 -7.29 7.07
CA ALA A 356 -3.72 -6.36 7.49
C ALA A 356 -4.90 -7.13 8.12
N PRO A 357 -5.34 -6.75 9.32
CA PRO A 357 -6.47 -7.40 9.95
C PRO A 357 -7.73 -7.22 9.10
N MET A 358 -8.18 -8.32 8.50
CA MET A 358 -9.40 -8.41 7.69
C MET A 358 -10.57 -8.72 8.60
N GLY A 359 -11.67 -7.95 8.50
CA GLY A 359 -12.85 -8.21 9.30
C GLY A 359 -13.92 -7.14 9.12
N LEU A 360 -14.86 -7.10 10.07
CA LEU A 360 -15.88 -6.07 10.13
C LEU A 360 -15.42 -4.98 11.09
N PHE A 361 -15.41 -3.75 10.60
CA PHE A 361 -15.21 -2.55 11.41
C PHE A 361 -16.58 -1.89 11.61
N LEU A 362 -17.03 -1.85 12.88
CA LEU A 362 -18.32 -1.34 13.28
C LEU A 362 -18.13 0.09 13.79
N ASN A 363 -18.82 1.05 13.18
CA ASN A 363 -18.74 2.44 13.61
C ASN A 363 -19.54 2.64 14.90
N SER A 364 -18.86 2.59 16.04
CA SER A 364 -19.46 2.64 17.38
C SER A 364 -20.21 3.94 17.71
N LYS A 365 -20.17 4.94 16.84
CA LYS A 365 -20.94 6.19 17.00
C LYS A 365 -22.22 6.24 16.15
N LYS A 366 -22.51 5.18 15.40
CA LYS A 366 -23.78 5.09 14.65
C LYS A 366 -24.89 4.49 15.51
N PRO A 367 -26.15 4.86 15.25
CA PRO A 367 -27.32 4.29 15.95
C PRO A 367 -27.33 2.77 15.87
N LEU A 368 -27.68 2.09 16.93
CA LEU A 368 -27.56 0.66 17.22
C LEU A 368 -26.12 0.25 17.56
N LEU A 369 -25.13 0.67 16.79
CA LEU A 369 -23.73 0.32 17.00
C LEU A 369 -23.08 1.06 18.18
N ASP A 370 -23.72 2.10 18.74
CA ASP A 370 -23.38 2.74 20.01
C ASP A 370 -23.65 1.83 21.22
N ASN A 371 -24.50 0.81 21.06
CA ASN A 371 -24.76 -0.20 22.07
C ASN A 371 -23.78 -1.38 21.96
N HIS A 372 -23.06 -1.66 23.04
CA HIS A 372 -22.09 -2.75 23.12
C HIS A 372 -22.71 -4.11 22.85
N ASP A 373 -23.91 -4.41 23.43
CA ASP A 373 -24.57 -5.70 23.24
C ASP A 373 -24.95 -5.95 21.79
N ILE A 374 -25.27 -4.91 21.02
CA ILE A 374 -25.47 -5.04 19.56
C ILE A 374 -24.16 -5.44 18.86
N ARG A 375 -23.04 -4.81 19.21
CA ARG A 375 -21.74 -5.14 18.61
C ARG A 375 -21.30 -6.56 18.97
N GLU A 376 -21.46 -6.95 20.22
CA GLU A 376 -21.19 -8.32 20.69
C GLU A 376 -22.08 -9.34 19.94
N GLY A 377 -23.37 -9.04 19.80
CA GLY A 377 -24.29 -9.87 19.04
C GLY A 377 -23.90 -10.03 17.58
N ILE A 378 -23.41 -8.97 16.93
CA ILE A 378 -22.88 -9.02 15.55
C ILE A 378 -21.66 -9.93 15.48
N ALA A 379 -20.76 -9.85 16.47
CA ALA A 379 -19.57 -10.71 16.50
C ALA A 379 -19.96 -12.20 16.59
N TYR A 380 -20.91 -12.57 17.46
CA TYR A 380 -21.43 -13.94 17.55
C TYR A 380 -22.27 -14.36 16.33
N ALA A 381 -22.97 -13.45 15.67
CA ALA A 381 -23.76 -13.73 14.46
C ALA A 381 -22.91 -13.88 13.19
N SER A 382 -21.64 -13.53 13.23
CA SER A 382 -20.73 -13.53 12.07
C SER A 382 -20.05 -14.89 11.91
N ASN A 383 -20.57 -15.76 11.04
CA ASN A 383 -20.05 -17.10 10.79
C ASN A 383 -18.83 -17.11 9.88
N TRP A 384 -17.69 -16.70 10.42
CA TRP A 384 -16.43 -16.69 9.70
C TRP A 384 -15.89 -18.08 9.37
N ASP A 385 -16.22 -19.10 10.17
CA ASP A 385 -15.84 -20.48 9.87
C ASP A 385 -16.52 -20.96 8.59
N LYS A 386 -17.80 -20.63 8.39
CA LYS A 386 -18.51 -20.91 7.13
C LYS A 386 -17.90 -20.12 5.96
N VAL A 387 -17.53 -18.86 6.18
CA VAL A 387 -16.80 -18.05 5.16
C VAL A 387 -15.50 -18.74 4.75
N ILE A 388 -14.70 -19.19 5.72
CA ILE A 388 -13.43 -19.89 5.47
C ILE A 388 -13.68 -21.19 4.69
N GLN A 389 -14.65 -21.98 5.09
CA GLN A 389 -14.95 -23.27 4.44
C GLN A 389 -15.50 -23.08 3.01
N VAL A 390 -16.45 -22.16 2.81
CA VAL A 390 -17.18 -22.02 1.55
C VAL A 390 -16.49 -21.02 0.61
N ALA A 391 -16.34 -19.75 1.02
CA ALA A 391 -15.78 -18.72 0.15
C ALA A 391 -14.26 -18.88 0.00
N GLN A 392 -13.54 -19.26 1.06
CA GLN A 392 -12.09 -19.43 1.05
C GLN A 392 -11.65 -20.89 0.81
N ARG A 393 -12.60 -21.85 0.72
CA ARG A 393 -12.35 -23.29 0.47
C ARG A 393 -11.32 -23.93 1.42
N GLY A 394 -11.26 -23.43 2.66
CA GLY A 394 -10.30 -23.90 3.66
C GLY A 394 -8.89 -23.33 3.54
N ASP A 395 -8.62 -22.45 2.58
CA ASP A 395 -7.29 -21.86 2.38
C ASP A 395 -6.88 -20.83 3.42
N ALA A 396 -7.86 -20.15 4.02
CA ALA A 396 -7.65 -19.13 5.02
C ALA A 396 -7.72 -19.73 6.44
N ARG A 397 -7.06 -19.06 7.39
CA ARG A 397 -7.27 -19.33 8.81
C ARG A 397 -8.10 -18.22 9.46
N ARG A 398 -8.76 -18.56 10.57
CA ARG A 398 -9.46 -17.59 11.40
C ARG A 398 -8.47 -16.55 11.91
N LEU A 399 -8.77 -15.28 11.73
CA LEU A 399 -7.99 -14.20 12.31
C LEU A 399 -8.32 -14.10 13.81
N HIS A 400 -7.29 -13.95 14.64
CA HIS A 400 -7.42 -13.64 16.05
C HIS A 400 -7.62 -12.13 16.28
N PRO A 401 -7.70 -11.64 17.52
CA PRO A 401 -7.82 -10.22 17.80
C PRO A 401 -6.69 -9.38 17.17
N TRP A 402 -6.78 -8.07 17.32
CA TRP A 402 -5.79 -7.12 16.79
C TRP A 402 -4.34 -7.56 17.04
N ALA A 403 -3.43 -7.23 16.13
CA ALA A 403 -2.03 -7.64 16.14
C ALA A 403 -1.78 -9.15 15.95
N ASP A 404 -2.74 -9.92 15.46
CA ASP A 404 -2.52 -11.31 15.04
C ASP A 404 -1.35 -11.41 14.04
N SER A 405 -0.53 -12.43 14.18
CA SER A 405 0.71 -12.64 13.41
C SER A 405 1.80 -11.59 13.64
N HIS A 406 1.79 -10.93 14.79
CA HIS A 406 2.81 -9.97 15.21
C HIS A 406 3.53 -10.40 16.51
N PRO A 407 4.14 -11.59 16.52
CA PRO A 407 4.78 -12.09 17.74
C PRO A 407 5.98 -11.20 18.15
N PRO A 408 6.21 -10.97 19.45
CA PRO A 408 5.45 -11.51 20.59
C PRO A 408 4.34 -10.56 21.10
N PHE A 409 3.98 -9.53 20.34
CA PHE A 409 2.99 -8.52 20.73
C PHE A 409 1.55 -9.01 20.61
N GLU A 410 1.29 -10.06 19.81
CA GLU A 410 -0.02 -10.70 19.72
C GLU A 410 -0.41 -11.33 21.06
N HIS A 411 -1.71 -11.32 21.37
CA HIS A 411 -2.18 -11.88 22.63
C HIS A 411 -2.10 -13.43 22.63
N PRO A 412 -1.41 -14.06 23.59
CA PRO A 412 -1.07 -15.48 23.51
C PRO A 412 -2.28 -16.43 23.58
N THR A 413 -3.35 -16.05 24.24
CA THR A 413 -4.51 -16.95 24.51
C THR A 413 -5.84 -16.40 24.04
N LEU A 414 -5.97 -15.08 23.82
CA LEU A 414 -7.23 -14.48 23.39
C LEU A 414 -7.56 -14.91 21.96
N ARG A 415 -8.81 -15.30 21.73
CA ARG A 415 -9.30 -15.75 20.42
C ARG A 415 -10.53 -14.96 20.01
N ALA A 416 -10.73 -14.83 18.70
CA ALA A 416 -11.96 -14.21 18.17
C ALA A 416 -13.20 -14.96 18.66
N LEU A 417 -14.28 -14.23 18.90
CA LEU A 417 -15.55 -14.82 19.29
C LEU A 417 -16.00 -15.81 18.20
N PRO A 418 -16.37 -17.07 18.58
CA PRO A 418 -16.87 -18.04 17.62
C PRO A 418 -18.30 -17.67 17.18
N TYR A 419 -18.73 -18.20 16.04
CA TYR A 419 -20.15 -18.14 15.66
C TYR A 419 -21.01 -18.87 16.70
N ASP A 420 -22.02 -18.17 17.24
CA ASP A 420 -22.95 -18.70 18.23
C ASP A 420 -24.28 -17.95 18.15
N GLY A 421 -25.24 -18.53 17.44
CA GLY A 421 -26.53 -17.91 17.22
C GLY A 421 -27.34 -17.69 18.51
N GLU A 422 -27.18 -18.54 19.54
CA GLU A 422 -27.87 -18.39 20.83
C GLU A 422 -27.30 -17.22 21.63
N LYS A 423 -25.95 -17.09 21.66
CA LYS A 423 -25.30 -15.94 22.29
C LYS A 423 -25.59 -14.64 21.56
N ALA A 424 -25.66 -14.67 20.23
CA ALA A 424 -26.07 -13.52 19.44
C ALA A 424 -27.48 -13.06 19.83
N LEU A 425 -28.45 -13.98 19.88
CA LEU A 425 -29.83 -13.69 20.30
C LEU A 425 -29.87 -13.15 21.74
N ALA A 426 -29.11 -13.73 22.66
CA ALA A 426 -29.04 -13.26 24.04
C ALA A 426 -28.47 -11.84 24.13
N ALA A 427 -27.44 -11.51 23.35
CA ALA A 427 -26.88 -10.17 23.29
C ALA A 427 -27.88 -9.16 22.70
N PHE A 428 -28.55 -9.49 21.60
CA PHE A 428 -29.59 -8.64 21.01
C PHE A 428 -30.78 -8.44 21.96
N ALA A 429 -31.13 -9.47 22.75
CA ALA A 429 -32.19 -9.34 23.75
C ALA A 429 -31.80 -8.36 24.88
N ARG A 430 -30.55 -8.36 25.36
CA ARG A 430 -30.05 -7.37 26.33
C ARG A 430 -30.15 -5.94 25.77
N ALA A 431 -29.97 -5.79 24.46
CA ALA A 431 -30.16 -4.52 23.76
C ALA A 431 -31.62 -4.18 23.47
N GLY A 432 -32.59 -4.99 23.93
CA GLY A 432 -34.04 -4.76 23.78
C GLY A 432 -34.66 -5.30 22.48
N PHE A 433 -33.96 -6.14 21.72
CA PHE A 433 -34.45 -6.76 20.49
C PHE A 433 -34.91 -8.20 20.79
N THR A 434 -36.17 -8.35 21.19
CA THR A 434 -36.72 -9.63 21.68
C THR A 434 -37.81 -10.24 20.79
N LYS A 435 -38.42 -9.44 19.92
CA LYS A 435 -39.52 -9.89 19.06
C LYS A 435 -39.05 -10.16 17.64
N ARG A 436 -39.52 -11.24 17.01
CA ARG A 436 -39.23 -11.50 15.59
C ARG A 436 -40.35 -10.92 14.72
N GLY A 437 -39.94 -10.19 13.69
CA GLY A 437 -40.82 -9.80 12.60
C GLY A 437 -41.27 -10.98 11.72
N PRO A 438 -42.13 -10.76 10.74
CA PRO A 438 -42.66 -11.83 9.87
C PRO A 438 -41.59 -12.57 9.07
N ASP A 439 -40.46 -11.93 8.82
CA ASP A 439 -39.30 -12.45 8.10
C ASP A 439 -38.19 -12.99 9.01
N GLY A 440 -38.48 -13.08 10.32
CA GLY A 440 -37.53 -13.60 11.31
C GLY A 440 -36.50 -12.60 11.84
N ILE A 441 -36.46 -11.36 11.33
CA ILE A 441 -35.57 -10.32 11.81
C ILE A 441 -36.11 -9.72 13.12
N LEU A 442 -35.21 -9.42 14.05
CA LEU A 442 -35.57 -8.90 15.36
C LEU A 442 -36.05 -7.43 15.28
N VAL A 443 -37.03 -7.12 16.12
CA VAL A 443 -37.51 -5.77 16.36
C VAL A 443 -37.55 -5.51 17.86
N ASN A 444 -37.37 -4.25 18.26
CA ASN A 444 -37.53 -3.82 19.64
C ASN A 444 -38.99 -3.48 19.96
N GLU A 445 -39.27 -3.07 21.20
CA GLU A 445 -40.63 -2.72 21.63
C GLU A 445 -41.23 -1.55 20.85
N ALA A 446 -40.40 -0.62 20.40
CA ALA A 446 -40.80 0.52 19.57
C ALA A 446 -41.03 0.14 18.09
N GLY A 447 -40.91 -1.13 17.72
CA GLY A 447 -41.01 -1.62 16.35
C GLY A 447 -39.77 -1.33 15.48
N LYS A 448 -38.69 -0.81 16.04
CA LYS A 448 -37.45 -0.57 15.30
C LYS A 448 -36.79 -1.91 14.96
N ARG A 449 -36.48 -2.10 13.68
CA ARG A 449 -35.87 -3.31 13.13
C ARG A 449 -34.37 -3.34 13.41
N LEU A 450 -33.83 -4.51 13.72
CA LEU A 450 -32.39 -4.75 13.83
C LEU A 450 -31.80 -4.94 12.43
N SER A 451 -31.50 -3.82 11.79
CA SER A 451 -31.04 -3.77 10.40
C SER A 451 -29.87 -2.81 10.27
N LEU A 452 -28.78 -3.24 9.63
CA LEU A 452 -27.54 -2.50 9.46
C LEU A 452 -26.98 -2.69 8.05
N THR A 453 -26.30 -1.68 7.53
CA THR A 453 -25.66 -1.71 6.22
C THR A 453 -24.22 -2.23 6.36
N LEU A 454 -23.90 -3.25 5.55
CA LEU A 454 -22.53 -3.78 5.37
C LEU A 454 -21.95 -3.27 4.06
N THR A 455 -21.07 -2.29 4.14
CA THR A 455 -20.37 -1.70 2.99
C THR A 455 -19.08 -2.49 2.70
N PHE A 456 -18.80 -2.76 1.42
CA PHE A 456 -17.53 -3.31 0.97
C PHE A 456 -17.23 -2.88 -0.47
N SER A 457 -15.97 -3.07 -0.93
CA SER A 457 -15.58 -2.66 -2.28
C SER A 457 -14.82 -3.73 -3.05
N SER A 458 -14.11 -4.61 -2.36
CA SER A 458 -13.22 -5.57 -3.02
C SER A 458 -13.99 -6.61 -3.81
N THR A 459 -13.78 -6.68 -5.12
CA THR A 459 -14.33 -7.72 -6.00
C THR A 459 -13.80 -9.11 -5.67
N ALA A 460 -12.67 -9.21 -4.94
CA ALA A 460 -12.15 -10.48 -4.43
C ALA A 460 -12.95 -11.04 -3.24
N LEU A 461 -13.79 -10.23 -2.60
CA LEU A 461 -14.57 -10.60 -1.43
C LEU A 461 -16.07 -10.75 -1.71
N VAL A 462 -16.50 -10.75 -2.97
CA VAL A 462 -17.94 -10.78 -3.33
C VAL A 462 -18.69 -11.99 -2.77
N ASP A 463 -17.99 -13.10 -2.52
CA ASP A 463 -18.58 -14.33 -1.99
C ASP A 463 -18.72 -14.30 -0.44
N VAL A 464 -18.14 -13.30 0.26
CA VAL A 464 -18.13 -13.21 1.72
C VAL A 464 -19.42 -12.59 2.29
N PRO A 465 -19.85 -11.37 1.86
CA PRO A 465 -21.01 -10.70 2.44
C PRO A 465 -22.32 -11.51 2.36
N PRO A 466 -22.62 -12.26 1.27
CA PRO A 466 -23.83 -13.09 1.21
C PRO A 466 -23.88 -14.16 2.32
N ILE A 467 -22.74 -14.79 2.64
CA ILE A 467 -22.67 -15.79 3.70
C ILE A 467 -22.92 -15.13 5.06
N LEU A 468 -22.26 -14.00 5.34
CA LEU A 468 -22.45 -13.27 6.59
C LEU A 468 -23.89 -12.80 6.75
N LYS A 469 -24.54 -12.31 5.67
CA LYS A 469 -25.93 -11.92 5.67
C LYS A 469 -26.87 -13.07 6.02
N GLU A 470 -26.68 -14.23 5.36
CA GLU A 470 -27.50 -15.41 5.62
C GLU A 470 -27.38 -15.88 7.08
N GLU A 471 -26.15 -15.96 7.60
CA GLU A 471 -25.92 -16.42 8.97
C GLU A 471 -26.41 -15.43 10.02
N ALA A 472 -26.22 -14.12 9.79
CA ALA A 472 -26.73 -13.08 10.65
C ALA A 472 -28.27 -13.08 10.70
N ALA A 473 -28.95 -13.35 9.59
CA ALA A 473 -30.41 -13.43 9.53
C ALA A 473 -30.97 -14.57 10.42
N LYS A 474 -30.26 -15.69 10.55
CA LYS A 474 -30.64 -16.79 11.47
C LYS A 474 -30.65 -16.33 12.93
N ALA A 475 -29.73 -15.42 13.29
CA ALA A 475 -29.68 -14.77 14.59
C ALA A 475 -30.61 -13.54 14.69
N GLY A 476 -31.42 -13.27 13.67
CA GLY A 476 -32.37 -12.15 13.68
C GLY A 476 -31.79 -10.78 13.32
N LEU A 477 -30.57 -10.71 12.79
CA LEU A 477 -29.93 -9.49 12.31
C LEU A 477 -30.04 -9.40 10.78
N GLU A 478 -30.59 -8.31 10.25
CA GLU A 478 -30.54 -8.00 8.83
C GLU A 478 -29.27 -7.26 8.48
N LEU A 479 -28.50 -7.80 7.52
CA LEU A 479 -27.40 -7.08 6.86
C LEU A 479 -27.81 -6.67 5.45
N ILE A 480 -27.85 -5.37 5.21
CA ILE A 480 -28.07 -4.79 3.87
C ILE A 480 -26.70 -4.66 3.21
N ILE A 481 -26.48 -5.42 2.15
CA ILE A 481 -25.18 -5.42 1.45
C ILE A 481 -25.09 -4.23 0.52
N GLU A 482 -24.05 -3.41 0.70
CA GLU A 482 -23.72 -2.27 -0.15
C GLU A 482 -22.32 -2.46 -0.75
N GLN A 483 -22.26 -2.78 -2.03
CA GLN A 483 -20.99 -2.82 -2.76
C GLN A 483 -20.76 -1.49 -3.46
N LEU A 484 -19.58 -0.89 -3.25
CA LEU A 484 -19.17 0.38 -3.84
C LEU A 484 -17.87 0.20 -4.65
N ASP A 485 -17.61 1.15 -5.54
CA ASP A 485 -16.29 1.33 -6.12
C ASP A 485 -15.25 1.56 -5.00
N PRO A 486 -14.00 1.05 -5.13
CA PRO A 486 -12.97 1.18 -4.09
C PRO A 486 -12.73 2.62 -3.62
N THR A 487 -12.71 3.57 -4.54
CA THR A 487 -12.54 5.00 -4.20
C THR A 487 -13.71 5.54 -3.37
N ALA A 488 -14.94 5.24 -3.80
CA ALA A 488 -16.16 5.67 -3.09
C ALA A 488 -16.26 5.03 -1.69
N ALA A 489 -15.93 3.75 -1.56
CA ALA A 489 -15.93 3.06 -0.27
C ALA A 489 -14.86 3.63 0.68
N TYR A 490 -13.66 3.93 0.15
CA TYR A 490 -12.60 4.58 0.92
C TYR A 490 -13.03 5.96 1.42
N GLN A 491 -13.57 6.83 0.54
CA GLN A 491 -14.08 8.14 0.90
C GLN A 491 -15.18 8.05 1.97
N LYS A 492 -16.15 7.14 1.80
CA LYS A 492 -17.21 6.88 2.77
C LYS A 492 -16.65 6.50 4.15
N SER A 493 -15.61 5.65 4.17
CA SER A 493 -14.93 5.23 5.40
C SER A 493 -14.18 6.38 6.06
N MET A 494 -13.44 7.18 5.28
CA MET A 494 -12.67 8.32 5.80
C MET A 494 -13.56 9.46 6.30
N GLN A 495 -14.75 9.61 5.73
CA GLN A 495 -15.78 10.56 6.20
C GLN A 495 -16.61 10.01 7.36
N LYS A 496 -16.36 8.77 7.83
CA LYS A 496 -17.12 8.10 8.89
C LYS A 496 -18.62 7.92 8.58
N ASN A 497 -18.97 7.82 7.29
CA ASN A 497 -20.38 7.73 6.81
C ASN A 497 -20.83 6.30 6.54
N PHE A 498 -20.37 5.33 7.31
CA PHE A 498 -20.76 3.92 7.23
C PHE A 498 -21.24 3.42 8.59
N GLU A 499 -21.99 2.32 8.59
CA GLU A 499 -22.37 1.56 9.80
C GLU A 499 -21.36 0.42 10.03
N ILE A 500 -21.26 -0.54 9.09
CA ILE A 500 -20.29 -1.63 9.11
C ILE A 500 -19.52 -1.59 7.81
N THR A 501 -18.19 -1.73 7.86
CA THR A 501 -17.38 -1.94 6.66
C THR A 501 -16.58 -3.24 6.75
N LEU A 502 -16.63 -4.05 5.68
CA LEU A 502 -15.77 -5.22 5.50
C LEU A 502 -14.51 -4.77 4.77
N SER A 503 -13.40 -4.80 5.47
CA SER A 503 -12.10 -4.33 4.94
C SER A 503 -10.93 -5.05 5.58
N GLY A 504 -9.78 -5.01 4.92
CA GLY A 504 -8.47 -5.17 5.55
C GLY A 504 -7.91 -3.78 5.84
N TRP A 505 -7.49 -3.51 7.06
CA TRP A 505 -7.07 -2.18 7.47
C TRP A 505 -5.89 -2.24 8.44
N GLY A 506 -4.81 -1.53 8.15
CA GLY A 506 -3.59 -1.57 8.93
C GLY A 506 -2.67 -2.73 8.53
N GLY A 507 -1.66 -2.96 9.30
CA GLY A 507 -0.63 -3.95 9.02
C GLY A 507 0.67 -3.31 8.54
N GLY A 508 1.74 -4.09 8.53
CA GLY A 508 3.08 -3.70 8.15
C GLY A 508 4.13 -4.49 8.95
N ALA A 509 5.32 -4.68 8.38
CA ALA A 509 6.45 -5.32 9.05
C ALA A 509 7.18 -4.31 9.95
N GLU A 510 6.47 -3.74 10.90
CA GLU A 510 7.04 -2.81 11.86
C GLU A 510 7.64 -3.54 13.06
N PHE A 511 8.47 -2.83 13.82
CA PHE A 511 9.03 -3.36 15.07
C PHE A 511 7.95 -3.81 16.05
N ALA A 512 6.84 -3.05 16.13
CA ALA A 512 5.74 -3.29 17.03
C ALA A 512 4.41 -2.85 16.39
N PRO A 513 3.26 -3.50 16.74
CA PRO A 513 1.96 -3.13 16.19
C PRO A 513 1.58 -1.69 16.59
N ARG A 514 0.88 -1.02 15.70
CA ARG A 514 0.41 0.35 15.91
C ARG A 514 -1.00 0.34 16.49
N PHE A 515 -1.20 1.13 17.55
CA PHE A 515 -2.51 1.29 18.18
C PHE A 515 -3.04 2.71 18.10
N TRP A 516 -2.17 3.72 18.12
CA TRP A 516 -2.56 5.12 18.22
C TRP A 516 -3.48 5.57 17.09
N GLU A 517 -3.12 5.32 15.84
CA GLU A 517 -3.94 5.75 14.71
C GLU A 517 -5.28 5.01 14.59
N PHE A 518 -5.34 3.76 15.09
CA PHE A 518 -6.52 2.90 14.90
C PHE A 518 -7.51 2.97 16.06
N PHE A 519 -7.05 3.27 17.27
CA PHE A 519 -7.88 3.14 18.47
C PHE A 519 -7.78 4.29 19.45
N HIS A 520 -6.82 5.23 19.33
CA HIS A 520 -6.76 6.36 20.23
C HIS A 520 -7.92 7.32 19.99
N GLY A 521 -8.61 7.75 21.09
CA GLY A 521 -9.81 8.56 21.03
C GLY A 521 -9.62 9.92 20.34
N VAL A 522 -8.40 10.47 20.30
CA VAL A 522 -8.09 11.71 19.56
C VAL A 522 -8.43 11.59 18.06
N ASN A 523 -8.43 10.37 17.50
CA ASN A 523 -8.77 10.06 16.13
C ASN A 523 -10.23 9.63 15.95
N SER A 524 -10.98 9.47 17.04
CA SER A 524 -12.40 9.14 17.01
C SER A 524 -13.21 10.28 16.37
N VAL A 525 -14.22 9.95 15.59
CA VAL A 525 -15.14 10.85 14.85
C VAL A 525 -14.49 11.87 13.93
N LYS A 526 -13.18 11.97 13.90
CA LYS A 526 -12.47 12.89 12.99
C LYS A 526 -12.42 12.29 11.58
N PRO A 527 -12.88 13.01 10.56
CA PRO A 527 -12.67 12.60 9.16
C PRO A 527 -11.18 12.45 8.84
N GLN A 528 -10.87 11.64 7.85
CA GLN A 528 -9.51 11.41 7.34
C GLN A 528 -8.54 10.83 8.40
N THR A 529 -9.06 10.05 9.37
CA THR A 529 -8.28 9.29 10.34
C THR A 529 -8.57 7.79 10.24
N ASN A 530 -7.61 6.97 10.71
CA ASN A 530 -7.66 5.52 10.59
C ASN A 530 -8.50 4.82 11.67
N ASN A 531 -9.00 5.53 12.68
CA ASN A 531 -9.88 4.97 13.69
C ASN A 531 -11.28 4.71 13.10
N LEU A 532 -11.41 3.63 12.31
CA LEU A 532 -12.66 3.28 11.62
C LEU A 532 -13.78 2.93 12.60
N THR A 533 -13.44 2.29 13.70
CA THR A 533 -14.40 1.89 14.74
C THR A 533 -14.92 3.07 15.54
N ASN A 534 -14.26 4.24 15.44
CA ASN A 534 -14.48 5.40 16.31
C ASN A 534 -14.35 5.06 17.80
N THR A 535 -13.50 4.10 18.13
CA THR A 535 -13.19 3.71 19.51
C THR A 535 -12.62 4.90 20.27
N ASP A 536 -13.12 5.08 21.50
CA ASP A 536 -12.65 6.10 22.44
C ASP A 536 -12.87 5.58 23.88
N ILE A 537 -11.91 4.79 24.34
CA ILE A 537 -11.93 4.17 25.67
C ILE A 537 -10.83 4.83 26.50
N PRO A 538 -11.17 5.52 27.61
CA PRO A 538 -10.18 6.28 28.40
C PRO A 538 -8.98 5.44 28.87
N GLU A 539 -9.21 4.20 29.36
CA GLU A 539 -8.13 3.28 29.75
C GLU A 539 -7.23 2.93 28.56
N LEU A 540 -7.83 2.64 27.39
CA LEU A 540 -7.08 2.31 26.18
C LEU A 540 -6.22 3.50 25.70
N ASN A 541 -6.75 4.72 25.76
CA ASN A 541 -5.99 5.93 25.41
C ASN A 541 -4.73 6.06 26.27
N GLN A 542 -4.85 5.87 27.58
CA GLN A 542 -3.73 5.94 28.51
C GLN A 542 -2.68 4.85 28.24
N LEU A 543 -3.13 3.63 27.95
CA LEU A 543 -2.23 2.52 27.63
C LEU A 543 -1.50 2.74 26.30
N ILE A 544 -2.17 3.27 25.29
CA ILE A 544 -1.56 3.64 24.01
C ILE A 544 -0.47 4.68 24.22
N GLU A 545 -0.72 5.71 25.03
CA GLU A 545 0.28 6.72 25.34
C GLU A 545 1.49 6.16 26.11
N GLN A 546 1.26 5.21 27.03
CA GLN A 546 2.35 4.53 27.74
C GLN A 546 3.16 3.65 26.77
N TYR A 547 2.47 2.88 25.92
CA TYR A 547 3.09 2.01 24.92
C TYR A 547 3.99 2.80 23.96
N ASP A 548 3.51 3.93 23.45
CA ASP A 548 4.26 4.76 22.51
C ASP A 548 5.48 5.44 23.14
N ARG A 549 5.48 5.64 24.47
CA ARG A 549 6.60 6.21 25.23
C ARG A 549 7.57 5.16 25.76
N SER A 550 7.17 3.90 25.82
CA SER A 550 8.01 2.83 26.40
C SER A 550 9.22 2.54 25.51
N GLN A 551 10.34 2.25 26.19
CA GLN A 551 11.58 1.79 25.58
C GLN A 551 11.87 0.32 25.94
N ASP A 552 11.10 -0.22 26.87
CA ASP A 552 11.19 -1.59 27.33
C ASP A 552 10.27 -2.49 26.50
N LYS A 553 10.87 -3.38 25.71
CA LYS A 553 10.12 -4.29 24.85
C LYS A 553 9.15 -5.18 25.63
N ASP A 554 9.53 -5.64 26.83
CA ASP A 554 8.69 -6.51 27.64
C ASP A 554 7.50 -5.73 28.22
N GLU A 555 7.72 -4.47 28.59
CA GLU A 555 6.63 -3.57 28.94
C GLU A 555 5.70 -3.33 27.77
N MET A 556 6.21 -3.04 26.59
CA MET A 556 5.39 -2.86 25.38
C MET A 556 4.57 -4.10 25.05
N ILE A 557 5.13 -5.30 25.21
CA ILE A 557 4.39 -6.57 25.02
C ILE A 557 3.24 -6.66 26.01
N ARG A 558 3.47 -6.40 27.31
CA ARG A 558 2.40 -6.43 28.33
C ARG A 558 1.30 -5.40 28.05
N LEU A 559 1.69 -4.19 27.65
CA LEU A 559 0.74 -3.13 27.27
C LEU A 559 -0.06 -3.53 26.02
N SER A 560 0.61 -4.12 25.02
CA SER A 560 -0.05 -4.62 23.80
C SER A 560 -1.13 -5.66 24.16
N HIS A 561 -0.80 -6.64 24.99
CA HIS A 561 -1.77 -7.65 25.42
C HIS A 561 -3.00 -7.02 26.09
N ARG A 562 -2.79 -6.06 27.01
CA ARG A 562 -3.90 -5.38 27.69
C ARG A 562 -4.74 -4.52 26.73
N MET A 563 -4.10 -3.81 25.80
CA MET A 563 -4.81 -3.04 24.78
C MET A 563 -5.63 -3.95 23.86
N ILE A 564 -5.10 -5.11 23.47
CA ILE A 564 -5.82 -6.09 22.66
C ILE A 564 -7.05 -6.62 23.38
N GLU A 565 -6.97 -6.87 24.70
CA GLU A 565 -8.14 -7.26 25.52
C GLU A 565 -9.24 -6.19 25.46
N LEU A 566 -8.88 -4.91 25.61
CA LEU A 566 -9.85 -3.81 25.58
C LEU A 566 -10.49 -3.65 24.20
N VAL A 567 -9.68 -3.69 23.12
CA VAL A 567 -10.18 -3.61 21.74
C VAL A 567 -11.12 -4.78 21.42
N HIS A 568 -10.75 -5.99 21.87
CA HIS A 568 -11.56 -7.18 21.69
C HIS A 568 -12.85 -7.11 22.50
N GLY A 569 -12.76 -6.66 23.76
CA GLY A 569 -13.91 -6.50 24.65
C GLY A 569 -14.90 -5.42 24.17
N ASP A 570 -14.45 -4.40 23.45
CA ASP A 570 -15.32 -3.37 22.84
C ASP A 570 -16.18 -3.91 21.69
N ALA A 571 -15.75 -5.02 21.06
CA ALA A 571 -16.42 -5.68 19.95
C ALA A 571 -16.71 -4.77 18.73
N ALA A 572 -16.03 -3.62 18.61
CA ALA A 572 -16.17 -2.74 17.45
C ALA A 572 -15.36 -3.23 16.24
N PHE A 573 -14.35 -4.06 16.46
CA PHE A 573 -13.66 -4.81 15.41
C PHE A 573 -13.98 -6.31 15.56
N VAL A 574 -14.62 -6.90 14.54
CA VAL A 574 -14.89 -8.34 14.46
C VAL A 574 -13.87 -8.98 13.53
N PRO A 575 -12.86 -9.69 14.08
CA PRO A 575 -11.83 -10.34 13.27
C PRO A 575 -12.42 -11.33 12.27
N GLY A 576 -11.96 -11.32 11.04
CA GLY A 576 -12.40 -12.21 9.97
C GLY A 576 -11.45 -13.38 9.73
N PHE A 577 -10.73 -13.33 8.63
CA PHE A 577 -9.77 -14.36 8.24
C PHE A 577 -8.48 -13.74 7.70
N THR A 578 -7.44 -14.55 7.61
CA THR A 578 -6.19 -14.19 6.95
C THR A 578 -5.69 -15.34 6.07
N GLN A 579 -4.97 -15.00 5.01
CA GLN A 579 -4.27 -15.96 4.15
C GLN A 579 -2.76 -15.84 4.41
N PRO A 580 -2.09 -16.90 4.87
CA PRO A 580 -0.66 -16.85 5.22
C PRO A 580 0.27 -16.86 3.99
N PHE A 581 -0.27 -16.77 2.79
CA PHE A 581 0.46 -16.85 1.52
C PHE A 581 -0.08 -15.84 0.51
N ILE A 582 0.69 -15.65 -0.55
CA ILE A 582 0.33 -14.86 -1.73
C ILE A 582 0.28 -15.80 -2.94
N ARG A 583 -0.79 -15.71 -3.74
CA ARG A 583 -0.95 -16.41 -5.01
C ARG A 583 -0.61 -15.50 -6.17
N TRP A 584 0.05 -16.07 -7.19
CA TRP A 584 0.44 -15.34 -8.37
C TRP A 584 0.38 -16.22 -9.61
N GLY A 585 -0.52 -15.90 -10.55
CA GLY A 585 -0.47 -16.39 -11.90
C GLY A 585 0.32 -15.43 -12.77
N ASN A 586 1.30 -15.92 -13.55
CA ASN A 586 2.07 -15.08 -14.47
C ASN A 586 2.42 -15.84 -15.75
N TRP A 587 2.56 -15.10 -16.82
CA TRP A 587 3.14 -15.63 -18.03
C TRP A 587 4.62 -16.00 -17.83
N ARG A 588 5.11 -17.06 -18.49
CA ARG A 588 6.47 -17.59 -18.31
C ARG A 588 7.60 -16.60 -18.64
N TRP A 589 7.31 -15.52 -19.33
CA TRP A 589 8.27 -14.45 -19.61
C TRP A 589 8.45 -13.47 -18.44
N MET A 590 7.56 -13.46 -17.48
CA MET A 590 7.78 -12.76 -16.22
C MET A 590 8.58 -13.69 -15.31
N LYS A 591 9.81 -13.29 -15.04
CA LYS A 591 10.79 -14.06 -14.28
C LYS A 591 10.95 -13.53 -12.87
N PHE A 592 11.37 -14.40 -11.98
CA PHE A 592 11.61 -14.13 -10.57
C PHE A 592 12.91 -14.73 -10.10
N PRO A 593 13.49 -14.26 -8.99
CA PRO A 593 14.55 -14.96 -8.28
C PRO A 593 14.17 -16.42 -7.97
N ALA A 594 15.15 -17.24 -7.63
CA ALA A 594 14.91 -18.62 -7.21
C ALA A 594 13.97 -18.69 -5.98
N SER A 595 14.13 -17.79 -5.00
CA SER A 595 13.13 -17.48 -4.00
C SER A 595 12.17 -16.47 -4.62
N LEU A 596 10.90 -16.80 -4.76
CA LEU A 596 9.92 -15.97 -5.48
C LEU A 596 9.81 -14.55 -4.90
N ASN A 597 10.03 -14.40 -3.58
CA ASN A 597 9.97 -13.12 -2.91
C ASN A 597 10.85 -13.08 -1.64
N VAL A 598 10.89 -11.94 -0.99
CA VAL A 598 11.57 -11.74 0.29
C VAL A 598 10.64 -12.07 1.46
N ARG A 599 11.23 -12.20 2.67
CA ARG A 599 10.53 -12.53 3.92
C ARG A 599 9.41 -11.53 4.24
N GLU A 600 9.67 -10.25 4.09
CA GLU A 600 8.78 -9.15 4.52
C GLU A 600 7.91 -8.59 3.38
N ALA A 601 7.68 -9.33 2.30
CA ALA A 601 6.80 -8.88 1.23
C ALA A 601 5.32 -8.99 1.59
N GLU A 602 4.58 -7.90 1.46
CA GLU A 602 3.11 -7.86 1.62
C GLU A 602 2.38 -8.38 0.39
N TYR A 603 2.93 -8.09 -0.78
CA TYR A 603 2.39 -8.46 -2.07
C TYR A 603 3.51 -8.76 -3.06
N SER A 604 3.11 -9.37 -4.14
CA SER A 604 4.02 -9.71 -5.22
C SER A 604 4.50 -8.44 -5.94
N GLY A 605 5.82 -8.29 -6.07
CA GLY A 605 6.42 -7.15 -6.79
C GLY A 605 6.88 -5.98 -5.93
N GLN A 606 6.51 -5.92 -4.65
CA GLN A 606 6.83 -4.82 -3.72
C GLN A 606 8.33 -4.42 -3.72
N TYR A 607 9.22 -5.38 -3.88
CA TYR A 607 10.66 -5.12 -3.87
C TYR A 607 11.29 -5.01 -5.26
N GLY A 608 10.49 -5.03 -6.33
CA GLY A 608 10.96 -4.89 -7.71
C GLY A 608 11.92 -5.97 -8.18
N LEU A 609 11.78 -7.21 -7.66
CA LEU A 609 12.73 -8.30 -7.90
C LEU A 609 12.54 -9.01 -9.25
N HIS A 610 11.36 -8.92 -9.83
CA HIS A 610 11.00 -9.57 -11.09
C HIS A 610 11.56 -8.82 -12.31
N TRP A 611 11.58 -9.51 -13.45
CA TRP A 611 11.94 -8.91 -14.74
C TRP A 611 11.11 -9.51 -15.87
N ILE A 612 11.06 -8.80 -16.98
CA ILE A 612 10.43 -9.26 -18.22
C ILE A 612 11.52 -9.77 -19.16
N ASP A 613 11.44 -11.05 -19.52
CA ASP A 613 12.34 -11.66 -20.51
C ASP A 613 11.68 -11.64 -21.88
N GLU A 614 12.05 -10.68 -22.72
CA GLU A 614 11.45 -10.46 -24.03
C GLU A 614 11.72 -11.61 -25.02
N ASP A 615 12.82 -12.34 -24.88
CA ASP A 615 13.09 -13.52 -25.73
C ASP A 615 12.18 -14.66 -25.35
N THR A 616 11.99 -14.91 -24.05
CA THR A 616 10.99 -15.88 -23.55
C THR A 616 9.57 -15.45 -23.97
N ARG A 617 9.25 -14.15 -24.01
CA ARG A 617 7.95 -13.65 -24.50
C ARG A 617 7.74 -14.01 -25.97
N LYS A 618 8.70 -13.70 -26.84
CA LYS A 618 8.65 -14.04 -28.27
C LYS A 618 8.52 -15.55 -28.49
N GLU A 619 9.34 -16.34 -27.80
CA GLU A 619 9.30 -17.80 -27.84
C GLU A 619 7.93 -18.35 -27.43
N THR A 620 7.36 -17.85 -26.34
CA THR A 620 6.06 -18.30 -25.81
C THR A 620 4.93 -17.98 -26.78
N LEU A 621 4.90 -16.75 -27.30
CA LEU A 621 3.89 -16.32 -28.26
C LEU A 621 4.00 -17.11 -29.59
N GLN A 622 5.22 -17.43 -30.03
CA GLN A 622 5.41 -18.29 -31.20
C GLN A 622 4.96 -19.73 -30.92
N ALA A 623 5.35 -20.30 -29.79
CA ALA A 623 4.93 -21.64 -29.39
C ALA A 623 3.40 -21.76 -29.28
N ARG A 624 2.73 -20.71 -28.78
CA ARG A 624 1.26 -20.64 -28.70
C ARG A 624 0.63 -20.70 -30.11
N ARG A 625 1.19 -19.98 -31.08
CA ARG A 625 0.72 -20.03 -32.49
C ARG A 625 0.95 -21.43 -33.13
N ASP A 626 2.09 -22.04 -32.82
CA ASP A 626 2.48 -23.33 -33.37
C ASP A 626 1.82 -24.52 -32.63
N GLY A 627 1.11 -24.27 -31.53
CA GLY A 627 0.52 -25.31 -30.67
C GLY A 627 1.54 -26.08 -29.83
N ARG A 628 2.80 -25.62 -29.74
CA ARG A 628 3.86 -26.24 -28.91
C ARG A 628 3.62 -25.95 -27.43
N SER A 629 3.98 -26.91 -26.58
CA SER A 629 3.85 -26.80 -25.13
C SER A 629 5.22 -26.70 -24.45
N PHE A 630 5.26 -26.16 -23.26
CA PHE A 630 6.36 -26.20 -22.32
C PHE A 630 5.96 -27.05 -21.11
N GLU A 631 6.90 -27.25 -20.21
CA GLU A 631 6.62 -27.88 -18.92
C GLU A 631 5.63 -27.00 -18.11
N ARG A 632 4.61 -27.65 -17.54
CA ARG A 632 3.67 -27.04 -16.63
C ARG A 632 4.37 -26.70 -15.31
N VAL A 633 4.26 -25.46 -14.85
CA VAL A 633 4.92 -24.99 -13.64
C VAL A 633 3.87 -24.55 -12.61
N GLU A 634 3.84 -25.29 -11.50
CA GLU A 634 3.15 -24.88 -10.26
C GLU A 634 4.17 -24.94 -9.13
N ARG A 635 4.47 -23.79 -8.55
CA ARG A 635 5.48 -23.66 -7.48
C ARG A 635 4.83 -23.23 -6.17
N VAL A 636 5.26 -23.84 -5.09
CA VAL A 636 4.92 -23.43 -3.73
C VAL A 636 6.24 -23.14 -3.01
N ASP A 637 6.51 -21.87 -2.77
CA ASP A 637 7.68 -21.43 -2.00
C ASP A 637 7.29 -21.31 -0.52
N THR A 638 7.79 -22.23 0.28
CA THR A 638 7.55 -22.33 1.72
C THR A 638 8.69 -21.79 2.56
N LYS A 639 9.68 -21.13 1.95
CA LYS A 639 10.89 -20.64 2.64
C LYS A 639 10.58 -19.80 3.89
N TRP A 640 9.54 -19.01 3.81
CA TRP A 640 9.13 -18.11 4.90
C TRP A 640 7.80 -18.52 5.55
N LYS A 641 7.38 -19.77 5.34
CA LYS A 641 6.21 -20.32 6.01
C LYS A 641 6.49 -20.44 7.51
N THR A 642 5.61 -19.86 8.30
CA THR A 642 5.54 -20.10 9.75
C THR A 642 4.42 -21.10 10.01
N ASP A 643 4.63 -22.00 10.94
CA ASP A 643 3.68 -23.05 11.32
C ASP A 643 2.45 -22.45 12.01
#